data_dab8a9927593108bac58c7928fe2d7b4
#
_entry.id   dab8a9927593108bac58c7928fe2d7b4
#
_cell.length_a   1.000
_cell.length_b   1.000
_cell.length_c   1.000
_cell.angle_alpha   90.00
_cell.angle_beta   90.00
_cell.angle_gamma   90.00
#
_symmetry.space_group_name_H-M   'P 1'
#
loop_
_entity.id
_entity.type
_entity.pdbx_description
1 polymer ?
#
loop_
_entity_poly.entity_id
_entity_poly.type
_entity_poly.pdbx_seq_one_letter_code
_entity_poly.pdbx_strand_id
1 'polypeptide(L)'
;MRIRGSLSFAALTLYAVSTAFGQTPASPSAPAQAPPHPASPGATAPVPTPTPAGTIPEAPAYGVQSPSQQQPQTPAPVVPTPQPKGPPVTVPEKPTSEAPFAAYPSYAPVEQKPGFDWMGSTYIPVDSWVYPALTRLYEMGFLDTMYLGMRPYTRRSTMHMLLASKSTIVNSDNEEAQEIFAKLMNELSAEIPSGNVDRGLVYGMDSSYTRFMGIGGPILRDSFHLGQTISNDYGRPYQSGLNVLTGASTTEEWGPFSLYVRGEYQHAPSGTANYPVPLLTQLSVNDEIPFPFAGPMDIYPIGTIAAQNPFRLVEAYASVHVLGHEISGGKIDSWLGPGFGGAMAWSNNAENVYALHVDRVEPLNIKYLSKLLGPVRYDFFVGSLKGHTYLNSPWVHSTMFSFRPTRDFEFAFQRTVIWGGEGHAPVTLHTFLHSFFDTNDTAADEKLSRNDPGARFSDFSFSYLLPFVRKYATLILDSISHDDVTPISAPRRAAYRTGVAISQIPGIPKLELRVEAVTTDPGVARSFAGQFNYWEIVQKEGYTNKGFIMGDWIGREAKGGQAWLTYHLSGNEWIQLEYLNKKTAKDFVPGGTTQNQFKADVVKRFGKDVELNAWVQYEGWKAPAYKTGLQKNTTATVQLTWYPKLHHYPALP
;
A
#
# COMPACT_ATOMS: atom_id res chain seq x y z
N MET A 1 -36.33 7.87 -0.13
CA MET A 1 -36.53 7.24 1.18
C MET A 1 -35.87 5.86 1.21
N ARG A 2 -34.58 5.76 0.89
CA ARG A 2 -33.76 4.52 0.92
C ARG A 2 -32.35 4.73 1.51
N ILE A 3 -32.07 5.91 2.08
CA ILE A 3 -30.75 6.23 2.70
C ILE A 3 -30.63 5.64 4.12
N ARG A 4 -31.76 5.27 4.76
CA ARG A 4 -31.73 4.65 6.10
C ARG A 4 -31.23 3.20 6.13
N GLY A 5 -31.22 2.49 4.99
CA GLY A 5 -30.78 1.08 4.95
C GLY A 5 -29.28 0.87 5.01
N SER A 6 -28.48 1.76 4.41
CA SER A 6 -27.02 1.61 4.37
C SER A 6 -26.33 1.95 5.70
N LEU A 7 -26.85 2.93 6.45
CA LEU A 7 -26.34 3.25 7.79
C LEU A 7 -26.71 2.15 8.81
N SER A 8 -27.90 1.54 8.67
CA SER A 8 -28.29 0.42 9.54
C SER A 8 -27.48 -0.85 9.29
N PHE A 9 -27.01 -1.08 8.05
CA PHE A 9 -26.19 -2.24 7.72
C PHE A 9 -24.77 -2.11 8.26
N ALA A 10 -24.17 -0.93 8.18
CA ALA A 10 -22.87 -0.64 8.80
C ALA A 10 -22.91 -0.81 10.34
N ALA A 11 -24.02 -0.41 10.98
CA ALA A 11 -24.22 -0.61 12.41
C ALA A 11 -24.41 -2.09 12.79
N LEU A 12 -25.06 -2.89 11.94
CA LEU A 12 -25.24 -4.32 12.17
C LEU A 12 -23.94 -5.10 11.99
N THR A 13 -23.11 -4.71 11.02
CA THR A 13 -21.79 -5.29 10.79
C THR A 13 -20.85 -5.00 11.97
N LEU A 14 -20.90 -3.79 12.52
CA LEU A 14 -20.16 -3.41 13.73
C LEU A 14 -20.58 -4.23 14.97
N TYR A 15 -21.88 -4.55 15.11
CA TYR A 15 -22.38 -5.37 16.22
C TYR A 15 -21.89 -6.84 16.11
N ALA A 16 -21.87 -7.40 14.91
CA ALA A 16 -21.34 -8.75 14.67
C ALA A 16 -19.82 -8.85 14.94
N VAL A 17 -19.05 -7.78 14.66
CA VAL A 17 -17.62 -7.70 14.95
C VAL A 17 -17.35 -7.70 16.46
N SER A 18 -18.11 -6.95 17.24
CA SER A 18 -17.94 -6.89 18.70
C SER A 18 -18.21 -8.24 19.39
N THR A 19 -19.07 -9.08 18.81
CA THR A 19 -19.37 -10.42 19.34
C THR A 19 -18.41 -11.52 18.88
N ALA A 20 -17.79 -11.37 17.70
CA ALA A 20 -16.85 -12.35 17.18
C ALA A 20 -15.45 -12.28 17.83
N PHE A 21 -15.05 -11.10 18.32
CA PHE A 21 -13.75 -10.90 18.99
C PHE A 21 -13.85 -10.83 20.53
N GLY A 22 -15.04 -11.02 21.09
CA GLY A 22 -15.32 -10.95 22.53
C GLY A 22 -15.07 -12.26 23.31
N GLN A 23 -14.24 -13.18 22.82
CA GLN A 23 -13.80 -14.30 23.66
C GLN A 23 -12.71 -13.81 24.60
N THR A 24 -13.08 -13.52 25.83
CA THR A 24 -12.15 -13.38 26.96
C THR A 24 -11.30 -14.63 27.06
N PRO A 25 -9.97 -14.53 27.08
CA PRO A 25 -9.13 -15.66 27.45
C PRO A 25 -9.46 -16.07 28.89
N ALA A 26 -9.61 -17.37 29.11
CA ALA A 26 -9.81 -17.92 30.44
C ALA A 26 -8.71 -17.40 31.38
N SER A 27 -9.11 -16.88 32.54
CA SER A 27 -8.18 -16.41 33.56
C SER A 27 -7.15 -17.48 33.87
N PRO A 28 -5.85 -17.17 33.85
CA PRO A 28 -4.84 -18.11 34.32
C PRO A 28 -5.05 -18.34 35.80
N SER A 29 -5.04 -19.60 36.20
CA SER A 29 -5.02 -20.03 37.60
C SER A 29 -3.87 -19.36 38.34
N ALA A 30 -4.15 -18.85 39.53
CA ALA A 30 -3.20 -18.15 40.37
C ALA A 30 -1.88 -18.93 40.57
N PRO A 31 -0.72 -18.28 40.46
CA PRO A 31 0.56 -18.93 40.73
C PRO A 31 0.70 -19.21 42.22
N ALA A 32 1.25 -20.37 42.53
CA ALA A 32 1.58 -20.80 43.88
C ALA A 32 2.52 -19.79 44.54
N GLN A 33 2.26 -19.50 45.82
CA GLN A 33 3.07 -18.60 46.67
C GLN A 33 4.52 -19.05 46.73
N ALA A 34 5.44 -18.13 46.43
CA ALA A 34 6.86 -18.28 46.63
C ALA A 34 7.20 -18.10 48.13
N PRO A 35 8.24 -18.79 48.65
CA PRO A 35 8.64 -18.67 50.06
C PRO A 35 9.26 -17.30 50.39
N PRO A 36 9.23 -16.85 51.66
CA PRO A 36 9.66 -15.51 52.05
C PRO A 36 11.17 -15.34 51.98
N HIS A 37 11.63 -14.24 51.41
CA HIS A 37 13.02 -13.79 51.46
C HIS A 37 13.35 -13.11 52.78
N PRO A 38 14.59 -13.25 53.32
CA PRO A 38 15.03 -12.60 54.55
C PRO A 38 15.29 -11.11 54.34
N ALA A 39 15.01 -10.35 55.40
CA ALA A 39 15.14 -8.90 55.46
C ALA A 39 16.61 -8.44 55.37
N SER A 40 16.88 -7.39 54.59
CA SER A 40 18.13 -6.64 54.60
C SER A 40 17.97 -5.30 55.34
N PRO A 41 19.00 -4.83 56.07
CA PRO A 41 18.91 -3.65 56.92
C PRO A 41 19.03 -2.34 56.13
N GLY A 42 18.34 -1.31 56.64
CA GLY A 42 18.22 0.00 56.00
C GLY A 42 19.48 0.85 56.03
N ALA A 43 19.61 1.67 55.00
CA ALA A 43 20.42 2.88 55.00
C ALA A 43 19.62 4.00 54.34
N THR A 44 19.30 5.00 55.13
CA THR A 44 18.68 6.25 54.69
C THR A 44 19.73 7.16 54.08
N ALA A 45 19.55 7.60 52.81
CA ALA A 45 20.27 8.71 52.22
C ALA A 45 19.31 9.87 51.94
N PRO A 46 19.73 11.14 52.09
CA PRO A 46 18.85 12.30 52.06
C PRO A 46 18.46 12.68 50.63
N VAL A 47 17.22 13.10 50.47
CA VAL A 47 16.61 13.63 49.24
C VAL A 47 17.18 15.03 48.94
N PRO A 48 17.68 15.35 47.73
CA PRO A 48 18.04 16.70 47.37
C PRO A 48 16.81 17.55 47.01
N THR A 49 16.79 18.75 47.55
CA THR A 49 15.79 19.80 47.32
C THR A 49 15.87 20.34 45.88
N PRO A 50 14.77 20.61 45.20
CA PRO A 50 14.81 21.16 43.84
C PRO A 50 15.18 22.65 43.86
N THR A 51 16.11 23.03 42.99
CA THR A 51 16.52 24.41 42.72
C THR A 51 15.48 25.07 41.81
N PRO A 52 15.11 26.37 42.00
CA PRO A 52 14.11 27.02 41.17
C PRO A 52 14.64 27.33 39.77
N ALA A 53 13.75 27.12 38.78
CA ALA A 53 14.00 27.36 37.38
C ALA A 53 14.31 28.85 37.09
N GLY A 54 15.44 29.05 36.42
CA GLY A 54 15.82 30.35 35.89
C GLY A 54 14.97 30.76 34.68
N THR A 55 14.53 31.98 34.68
CA THR A 55 13.80 32.65 33.59
C THR A 55 14.59 32.66 32.27
N ILE A 56 13.95 32.19 31.22
CA ILE A 56 14.45 32.24 29.84
C ILE A 56 14.26 33.69 29.31
N PRO A 57 15.28 34.33 28.72
CA PRO A 57 15.13 35.62 28.12
C PRO A 57 14.33 35.56 26.81
N GLU A 58 13.41 36.49 26.67
CA GLU A 58 12.60 36.76 25.47
C GLU A 58 13.50 37.16 24.27
N ALA A 59 13.30 36.52 23.13
CA ALA A 59 14.01 36.83 21.90
C ALA A 59 13.41 38.05 21.22
N PRO A 60 14.23 38.94 20.62
CA PRO A 60 13.76 40.19 20.01
C PRO A 60 12.99 39.91 18.72
N ALA A 61 11.85 40.60 18.59
CA ALA A 61 11.03 40.62 17.39
C ALA A 61 11.75 41.32 16.23
N TYR A 62 12.02 40.59 15.16
CA TYR A 62 12.46 41.15 13.90
C TYR A 62 11.26 41.58 13.07
N GLY A 63 11.13 42.90 12.84
CA GLY A 63 10.17 43.48 11.94
C GLY A 63 10.48 43.09 10.48
N VAL A 64 9.51 42.51 9.82
CA VAL A 64 9.57 42.22 8.38
C VAL A 64 9.11 43.47 7.62
N GLN A 65 10.03 44.15 6.95
CA GLN A 65 9.70 45.12 5.92
C GLN A 65 9.34 44.42 4.63
N SER A 66 8.14 44.67 4.12
CA SER A 66 7.67 44.22 2.83
C SER A 66 8.36 44.96 1.69
N PRO A 67 8.88 44.30 0.65
CA PRO A 67 9.31 44.94 -0.58
C PRO A 67 8.09 45.33 -1.44
N SER A 68 8.12 46.56 -1.93
CA SER A 68 7.17 47.14 -2.87
C SER A 68 7.06 46.31 -4.16
N GLN A 69 5.85 46.00 -4.56
CA GLN A 69 5.55 45.41 -5.85
C GLN A 69 5.75 46.43 -6.97
N GLN A 70 6.68 46.15 -7.87
CA GLN A 70 6.68 46.74 -9.22
C GLN A 70 5.80 45.85 -10.13
N GLN A 71 4.75 46.45 -10.69
CA GLN A 71 3.91 45.83 -11.70
C GLN A 71 4.70 45.64 -13.00
N PRO A 72 4.62 44.47 -13.64
CA PRO A 72 5.08 44.31 -15.03
C PRO A 72 4.05 44.91 -16.00
N GLN A 73 4.54 45.73 -16.92
CA GLN A 73 3.75 46.27 -18.03
C GLN A 73 3.37 45.14 -19.01
N THR A 74 2.11 45.15 -19.41
CA THR A 74 1.53 44.21 -20.39
C THR A 74 1.98 44.58 -21.81
N PRO A 75 2.52 43.67 -22.63
CA PRO A 75 2.76 43.93 -24.05
C PRO A 75 1.43 43.93 -24.84
N ALA A 76 1.35 44.78 -25.82
CA ALA A 76 0.20 44.93 -26.72
C ALA A 76 -0.08 43.68 -27.55
N PRO A 77 -1.34 43.39 -27.92
CA PRO A 77 -1.73 42.18 -28.65
C PRO A 77 -1.24 42.24 -30.11
N VAL A 78 -0.50 41.21 -30.51
CA VAL A 78 -0.11 40.97 -31.91
C VAL A 78 -1.31 40.30 -32.63
N VAL A 79 -1.79 40.93 -33.68
CA VAL A 79 -2.83 40.41 -34.54
C VAL A 79 -2.25 39.28 -35.41
N PRO A 80 -2.82 38.06 -35.42
CA PRO A 80 -2.31 37.00 -36.27
C PRO A 80 -2.82 37.15 -37.72
N THR A 81 -1.89 37.06 -38.65
CA THR A 81 -2.18 36.97 -40.11
C THR A 81 -2.86 35.63 -40.45
N PRO A 82 -3.85 35.59 -41.27
CA PRO A 82 -4.53 34.31 -41.63
C PRO A 82 -3.63 33.44 -42.50
N GLN A 83 -3.38 32.21 -42.02
CA GLN A 83 -2.77 31.15 -42.84
C GLN A 83 -3.79 30.50 -43.78
N PRO A 84 -3.37 30.07 -45.00
CA PRO A 84 -4.26 29.41 -45.97
C PRO A 84 -4.70 28.05 -45.43
N LYS A 85 -6.01 27.77 -45.56
CA LYS A 85 -6.62 26.48 -45.25
C LYS A 85 -6.11 25.40 -46.20
N GLY A 86 -5.36 24.45 -45.70
CA GLY A 86 -5.10 23.19 -46.37
C GLY A 86 -6.36 22.30 -46.42
N PRO A 87 -6.40 21.29 -47.32
CA PRO A 87 -7.56 20.40 -47.43
C PRO A 87 -7.87 19.70 -46.11
N PRO A 88 -9.15 19.42 -45.80
CA PRO A 88 -9.53 18.80 -44.54
C PRO A 88 -8.91 17.42 -44.44
N VAL A 89 -8.05 17.25 -43.45
CA VAL A 89 -7.61 15.93 -43.02
C VAL A 89 -8.84 15.30 -42.37
N THR A 90 -9.39 14.27 -42.99
CA THR A 90 -10.37 13.39 -42.36
C THR A 90 -9.67 12.64 -41.24
N VAL A 91 -9.76 13.22 -40.05
CA VAL A 91 -9.46 12.49 -38.83
C VAL A 91 -10.49 11.36 -38.73
N PRO A 92 -10.10 10.08 -38.58
CA PRO A 92 -11.06 9.01 -38.32
C PRO A 92 -11.94 9.45 -37.14
N GLU A 93 -13.23 9.43 -37.34
CA GLU A 93 -14.21 9.78 -36.33
C GLU A 93 -13.95 8.87 -35.12
N LYS A 94 -13.34 9.43 -34.06
CA LYS A 94 -13.21 8.78 -32.78
C LYS A 94 -14.63 8.38 -32.38
N PRO A 95 -14.89 7.11 -32.02
CA PRO A 95 -16.23 6.74 -31.59
C PRO A 95 -16.64 7.75 -30.51
N THR A 96 -17.73 8.44 -30.75
CA THR A 96 -18.33 9.44 -29.87
C THR A 96 -18.51 8.75 -28.55
N SER A 97 -17.62 9.03 -27.59
CA SER A 97 -17.81 8.54 -26.25
C SER A 97 -19.08 9.21 -25.75
N GLU A 98 -20.07 8.40 -25.43
CA GLU A 98 -21.21 8.81 -24.65
C GLU A 98 -20.73 9.65 -23.46
N ALA A 99 -21.61 10.50 -22.93
CA ALA A 99 -21.30 11.38 -21.81
C ALA A 99 -20.52 10.63 -20.72
N PRO A 100 -19.51 11.25 -20.08
CA PRO A 100 -18.59 10.57 -19.14
C PRO A 100 -19.28 9.71 -18.09
N PHE A 101 -20.48 10.07 -17.67
CA PHE A 101 -21.26 9.32 -16.68
C PHE A 101 -22.19 8.26 -17.28
N ALA A 102 -22.43 8.30 -18.58
CA ALA A 102 -23.09 7.23 -19.31
C ALA A 102 -22.11 6.12 -19.71
N ALA A 103 -20.81 6.42 -19.75
CA ALA A 103 -19.75 5.43 -19.98
C ALA A 103 -19.43 4.56 -18.75
N TYR A 104 -20.02 4.85 -17.59
CA TYR A 104 -20.02 3.98 -16.42
C TYR A 104 -21.41 3.35 -16.18
N PRO A 105 -22.07 2.79 -17.19
CA PRO A 105 -23.22 1.98 -16.92
C PRO A 105 -22.66 0.81 -16.18
N SER A 106 -23.04 0.68 -14.96
CA SER A 106 -22.90 -0.56 -14.27
C SER A 106 -21.86 -1.52 -14.87
N TYR A 107 -20.96 -2.00 -14.09
CA TYR A 107 -20.19 -3.21 -14.37
C TYR A 107 -21.10 -4.41 -14.67
N ALA A 108 -22.40 -4.20 -14.62
CA ALA A 108 -23.40 -5.19 -14.97
C ALA A 108 -23.39 -5.39 -16.48
N PRO A 109 -22.98 -6.54 -17.01
CA PRO A 109 -23.27 -6.91 -18.36
C PRO A 109 -24.79 -6.79 -18.57
N VAL A 110 -25.20 -6.28 -19.71
CA VAL A 110 -26.61 -6.04 -20.08
C VAL A 110 -27.47 -7.31 -19.97
N GLU A 111 -26.86 -8.48 -19.83
CA GLU A 111 -27.50 -9.79 -19.75
C GLU A 111 -27.20 -10.54 -18.45
N GLN A 112 -27.01 -9.86 -17.32
CA GLN A 112 -26.85 -10.56 -16.05
C GLN A 112 -28.16 -11.27 -15.67
N LYS A 113 -28.07 -12.60 -15.56
CA LYS A 113 -29.15 -13.40 -15.00
C LYS A 113 -29.31 -13.15 -13.52
N PRO A 114 -30.55 -13.24 -13.00
CA PRO A 114 -30.79 -13.30 -11.56
C PRO A 114 -29.89 -14.36 -10.92
N GLY A 115 -29.13 -13.98 -9.91
CA GLY A 115 -28.16 -14.85 -9.23
C GLY A 115 -26.68 -14.53 -9.49
N PHE A 116 -26.33 -13.96 -10.66
CA PHE A 116 -24.95 -13.63 -10.99
C PHE A 116 -24.36 -12.53 -10.09
N ASP A 117 -25.18 -11.56 -9.64
CA ASP A 117 -24.79 -10.48 -8.73
C ASP A 117 -24.53 -10.95 -7.29
N TRP A 118 -24.73 -12.21 -7.01
CA TRP A 118 -24.58 -12.80 -5.69
C TRP A 118 -23.27 -13.57 -5.52
N MET A 119 -22.53 -13.78 -6.58
CA MET A 119 -21.39 -14.66 -6.54
C MET A 119 -20.19 -13.99 -5.91
N GLY A 120 -19.68 -14.58 -4.84
CA GLY A 120 -18.39 -14.27 -4.25
C GLY A 120 -17.25 -14.60 -5.19
N SER A 121 -16.16 -13.91 -5.06
CA SER A 121 -14.94 -14.17 -5.83
C SER A 121 -13.70 -13.78 -5.02
N THR A 122 -12.66 -14.58 -5.16
CA THR A 122 -11.40 -14.33 -4.47
C THR A 122 -10.68 -13.10 -5.01
N TYR A 123 -9.92 -12.43 -4.15
CA TYR A 123 -9.05 -11.34 -4.56
C TYR A 123 -7.84 -11.86 -5.34
N ILE A 124 -7.38 -11.05 -6.28
CA ILE A 124 -6.13 -11.26 -7.00
C ILE A 124 -5.00 -10.70 -6.13
N PRO A 125 -3.99 -11.49 -5.73
CA PRO A 125 -2.86 -11.00 -4.94
C PRO A 125 -2.16 -9.81 -5.59
N VAL A 126 -1.74 -8.80 -4.79
CA VAL A 126 -1.17 -7.55 -5.33
C VAL A 126 0.17 -7.75 -6.05
N ASP A 127 0.88 -8.85 -5.79
CA ASP A 127 2.09 -9.25 -6.49
C ASP A 127 1.84 -10.09 -7.77
N SER A 128 0.57 -10.26 -8.17
CA SER A 128 0.20 -10.98 -9.40
C SER A 128 0.55 -10.19 -10.67
N TRP A 129 0.96 -10.91 -11.71
CA TRP A 129 1.18 -10.36 -13.06
C TRP A 129 -0.06 -9.67 -13.67
N VAL A 130 -1.25 -9.95 -13.14
CA VAL A 130 -2.50 -9.34 -13.59
C VAL A 130 -2.48 -7.82 -13.42
N TYR A 131 -1.90 -7.30 -12.32
CA TYR A 131 -1.85 -5.85 -12.10
C TYR A 131 -0.95 -5.09 -13.07
N PRO A 132 0.29 -5.50 -13.37
CA PRO A 132 1.05 -4.89 -14.45
C PRO A 132 0.31 -4.91 -15.78
N ALA A 133 -0.36 -6.02 -16.13
CA ALA A 133 -1.14 -6.14 -17.36
C ALA A 133 -2.36 -5.20 -17.40
N LEU A 134 -3.12 -5.10 -16.29
CA LEU A 134 -4.24 -4.15 -16.17
C LEU A 134 -3.76 -2.69 -16.22
N THR A 135 -2.67 -2.38 -15.50
CA THR A 135 -2.07 -1.04 -15.51
C THR A 135 -1.65 -0.65 -16.92
N ARG A 136 -1.04 -1.58 -17.65
CA ARG A 136 -0.65 -1.36 -19.05
C ARG A 136 -1.84 -1.03 -19.94
N LEU A 137 -2.94 -1.81 -19.85
CA LEU A 137 -4.19 -1.51 -20.59
C LEU A 137 -4.80 -0.17 -20.17
N TYR A 138 -4.76 0.17 -18.88
CA TYR A 138 -5.24 1.45 -18.38
C TYR A 138 -4.45 2.63 -18.96
N GLU A 139 -3.13 2.57 -18.93
CA GLU A 139 -2.24 3.62 -19.41
C GLU A 139 -2.28 3.77 -20.93
N MET A 140 -2.57 2.70 -21.66
CA MET A 140 -2.90 2.77 -23.09
C MET A 140 -4.32 3.29 -23.38
N GLY A 141 -5.10 3.60 -22.34
CA GLY A 141 -6.42 4.20 -22.41
C GLY A 141 -7.55 3.25 -22.79
N PHE A 142 -7.43 1.95 -22.49
CA PHE A 142 -8.46 0.95 -22.76
C PHE A 142 -9.36 0.63 -21.55
N LEU A 143 -8.88 0.82 -20.30
CA LEU A 143 -9.64 0.51 -19.10
C LEU A 143 -10.21 1.77 -18.44
N ASP A 144 -11.32 2.27 -18.97
CA ASP A 144 -11.96 3.49 -18.48
C ASP A 144 -12.61 3.34 -17.08
N THR A 145 -12.78 2.11 -16.61
CA THR A 145 -13.46 1.78 -15.34
C THR A 145 -12.52 1.32 -14.23
N MET A 146 -11.23 1.27 -14.51
CA MET A 146 -10.22 0.86 -13.52
C MET A 146 -9.95 1.99 -12.52
N TYR A 147 -9.86 1.65 -11.22
CA TYR A 147 -9.36 2.49 -10.15
C TYR A 147 -7.92 2.09 -9.85
N LEU A 148 -6.96 2.90 -10.31
CA LEU A 148 -5.53 2.57 -10.22
C LEU A 148 -5.04 2.54 -8.78
N GLY A 149 -5.58 3.45 -7.96
CA GLY A 149 -5.14 3.67 -6.58
C GLY A 149 -5.73 2.70 -5.54
N MET A 150 -6.58 1.75 -5.92
CA MET A 150 -7.24 0.87 -4.95
C MET A 150 -7.16 -0.60 -5.39
N ARG A 151 -6.30 -1.38 -4.71
CA ARG A 151 -6.12 -2.82 -4.91
C ARG A 151 -6.24 -3.54 -3.55
N PRO A 152 -6.66 -4.81 -3.51
CA PRO A 152 -6.87 -5.74 -4.62
C PRO A 152 -8.22 -5.58 -5.33
N TYR A 153 -8.32 -6.23 -6.48
CA TYR A 153 -9.57 -6.50 -7.19
C TYR A 153 -9.94 -7.97 -7.00
N THR A 154 -11.24 -8.28 -6.99
CA THR A 154 -11.66 -9.68 -7.12
C THR A 154 -11.48 -10.15 -8.57
N ARG A 155 -11.33 -11.46 -8.76
CA ARG A 155 -11.24 -12.08 -10.11
C ARG A 155 -12.46 -11.70 -10.95
N ARG A 156 -13.65 -11.71 -10.34
CA ARG A 156 -14.92 -11.37 -10.99
C ARG A 156 -15.02 -9.90 -11.35
N SER A 157 -14.71 -8.97 -10.44
CA SER A 157 -14.75 -7.53 -10.76
C SER A 157 -13.76 -7.16 -11.87
N THR A 158 -12.60 -7.82 -11.88
CA THR A 158 -11.61 -7.67 -12.96
C THR A 158 -12.17 -8.18 -14.30
N MET A 159 -12.83 -9.32 -14.30
CA MET A 159 -13.44 -9.87 -15.50
C MET A 159 -14.56 -8.94 -16.04
N HIS A 160 -15.40 -8.38 -15.17
CA HIS A 160 -16.42 -7.39 -15.57
C HIS A 160 -15.80 -6.16 -16.21
N MET A 161 -14.72 -5.62 -15.63
CA MET A 161 -13.97 -4.49 -16.17
C MET A 161 -13.42 -4.79 -17.57
N LEU A 162 -12.86 -5.99 -17.77
CA LEU A 162 -12.35 -6.43 -19.08
C LEU A 162 -13.49 -6.61 -20.10
N LEU A 163 -14.60 -7.20 -19.71
CA LEU A 163 -15.77 -7.36 -20.61
C LEU A 163 -16.38 -6.01 -21.01
N ALA A 164 -16.44 -5.04 -20.10
CA ALA A 164 -16.88 -3.69 -20.40
C ALA A 164 -15.99 -3.00 -21.45
N SER A 165 -14.70 -3.33 -21.48
CA SER A 165 -13.71 -2.76 -22.43
C SER A 165 -13.49 -3.61 -23.68
N LYS A 166 -14.12 -4.79 -23.78
CA LYS A 166 -13.88 -5.79 -24.83
C LYS A 166 -14.01 -5.21 -26.24
N SER A 167 -15.10 -4.50 -26.52
CA SER A 167 -15.34 -3.97 -27.86
C SER A 167 -14.28 -2.94 -28.28
N THR A 168 -13.85 -2.08 -27.34
CA THR A 168 -12.82 -1.07 -27.58
C THR A 168 -11.46 -1.71 -27.84
N ILE A 169 -11.12 -2.76 -27.11
CA ILE A 169 -9.82 -3.46 -27.24
C ILE A 169 -9.79 -4.29 -28.54
N VAL A 170 -10.80 -5.13 -28.75
CA VAL A 170 -10.83 -6.07 -29.90
C VAL A 170 -10.91 -5.34 -31.25
N ASN A 171 -11.62 -4.19 -31.31
CA ASN A 171 -11.73 -3.39 -32.54
C ASN A 171 -10.62 -2.34 -32.68
N SER A 172 -9.62 -2.33 -31.79
CA SER A 172 -8.46 -1.43 -31.91
C SER A 172 -7.40 -2.01 -32.85
N ASP A 173 -6.55 -1.14 -33.40
CA ASP A 173 -5.35 -1.55 -34.16
C ASP A 173 -4.15 -1.89 -33.25
N ASN A 174 -4.38 -2.03 -31.93
CA ASN A 174 -3.33 -2.28 -30.96
C ASN A 174 -3.22 -3.79 -30.63
N GLU A 175 -2.34 -4.49 -31.35
CA GLU A 175 -2.11 -5.93 -31.17
C GLU A 175 -1.67 -6.29 -29.75
N GLU A 176 -0.86 -5.44 -29.10
CA GLU A 176 -0.41 -5.67 -27.73
C GLU A 176 -1.59 -5.65 -26.74
N ALA A 177 -2.49 -4.67 -26.86
CA ALA A 177 -3.68 -4.60 -26.02
C ALA A 177 -4.61 -5.81 -26.22
N GLN A 178 -4.77 -6.27 -27.46
CA GLN A 178 -5.54 -7.48 -27.77
C GLN A 178 -4.90 -8.74 -27.15
N GLU A 179 -3.56 -8.84 -27.21
CA GLU A 179 -2.82 -9.95 -26.61
C GLU A 179 -2.95 -9.96 -25.08
N ILE A 180 -2.75 -8.80 -24.41
CA ILE A 180 -2.93 -8.65 -22.97
C ILE A 180 -4.35 -9.06 -22.58
N PHE A 181 -5.35 -8.54 -23.28
CA PHE A 181 -6.75 -8.87 -23.04
C PHE A 181 -7.01 -10.38 -23.15
N ALA A 182 -6.52 -11.04 -24.21
CA ALA A 182 -6.69 -12.47 -24.40
C ALA A 182 -6.05 -13.30 -23.27
N LYS A 183 -4.88 -12.89 -22.78
CA LYS A 183 -4.19 -13.55 -21.66
C LYS A 183 -4.93 -13.36 -20.34
N LEU A 184 -5.41 -12.15 -20.05
CA LEU A 184 -6.23 -11.86 -18.87
C LEU A 184 -7.56 -12.63 -18.90
N MET A 185 -8.24 -12.70 -20.04
CA MET A 185 -9.47 -13.48 -20.20
C MET A 185 -9.24 -14.98 -20.03
N ASN A 186 -8.08 -15.49 -20.43
CA ASN A 186 -7.72 -16.90 -20.18
C ASN A 186 -7.45 -17.15 -18.69
N GLU A 187 -6.78 -16.23 -18.00
CA GLU A 187 -6.51 -16.30 -16.56
C GLU A 187 -7.81 -16.30 -15.75
N LEU A 188 -8.75 -15.45 -16.15
CA LEU A 188 -10.04 -15.28 -15.47
C LEU A 188 -11.14 -16.16 -16.08
N SER A 189 -10.77 -17.22 -16.81
CA SER A 189 -11.74 -18.04 -17.54
C SER A 189 -12.80 -18.73 -16.66
N ALA A 190 -12.48 -18.99 -15.40
CA ALA A 190 -13.42 -19.53 -14.42
C ALA A 190 -14.57 -18.56 -14.07
N GLU A 191 -14.37 -17.26 -14.27
CA GLU A 191 -15.35 -16.21 -14.01
C GLU A 191 -16.29 -15.95 -15.22
N ILE A 192 -15.99 -16.50 -16.39
CA ILE A 192 -16.77 -16.27 -17.60
C ILE A 192 -18.09 -17.00 -17.52
N PRO A 193 -19.24 -16.31 -17.67
CA PRO A 193 -20.55 -16.96 -17.67
C PRO A 193 -20.67 -17.96 -18.81
N SER A 194 -21.02 -19.20 -18.52
CA SER A 194 -21.27 -20.23 -19.52
C SER A 194 -22.77 -20.42 -19.76
N GLY A 195 -23.31 -19.73 -20.75
CA GLY A 195 -24.72 -19.93 -21.15
C GLY A 195 -25.74 -19.56 -20.06
N ASN A 196 -26.69 -20.46 -19.82
CA ASN A 196 -27.80 -20.28 -18.89
C ASN A 196 -27.57 -20.87 -17.50
N VAL A 197 -26.36 -21.35 -17.21
CA VAL A 197 -26.05 -22.08 -15.98
C VAL A 197 -25.25 -21.17 -15.05
N ASP A 198 -25.63 -21.17 -13.79
CA ASP A 198 -24.84 -20.51 -12.75
C ASP A 198 -23.41 -21.07 -12.75
N ARG A 199 -22.44 -20.24 -12.32
CA ARG A 199 -21.02 -20.62 -12.31
C ARG A 199 -20.75 -21.90 -11.51
N GLY A 200 -21.55 -22.15 -10.46
CA GLY A 200 -21.37 -23.28 -9.59
C GLY A 200 -20.17 -23.15 -8.66
N LEU A 201 -19.48 -24.26 -8.41
CA LEU A 201 -18.29 -24.31 -7.57
C LEU A 201 -17.03 -24.12 -8.44
N VAL A 202 -16.17 -23.16 -8.04
CA VAL A 202 -14.80 -23.02 -8.55
C VAL A 202 -13.84 -23.37 -7.42
N TYR A 203 -12.85 -24.22 -7.68
CA TYR A 203 -11.88 -24.59 -6.67
C TYR A 203 -10.59 -25.11 -7.29
N GLY A 204 -9.52 -25.04 -6.52
CA GLY A 204 -8.25 -25.63 -6.89
C GLY A 204 -7.04 -24.91 -6.34
N MET A 205 -5.89 -25.42 -6.70
CA MET A 205 -4.64 -24.72 -6.48
C MET A 205 -4.55 -23.55 -7.48
N ASP A 206 -4.39 -22.33 -6.97
CA ASP A 206 -4.25 -21.13 -7.79
C ASP A 206 -2.80 -20.95 -8.25
N SER A 207 -1.83 -21.20 -7.35
CA SER A 207 -0.40 -21.19 -7.69
C SER A 207 0.44 -22.08 -6.79
N SER A 208 1.61 -22.50 -7.29
CA SER A 208 2.67 -23.08 -6.48
C SER A 208 4.02 -22.56 -6.98
N TYR A 209 4.88 -22.11 -6.08
CA TYR A 209 6.12 -21.46 -6.45
C TYR A 209 7.29 -21.80 -5.53
N THR A 210 8.50 -21.70 -6.09
CA THR A 210 9.75 -21.78 -5.34
C THR A 210 10.69 -20.69 -5.82
N ARG A 211 11.23 -19.92 -4.85
CA ARG A 211 12.21 -18.84 -5.07
C ARG A 211 13.53 -19.20 -4.41
N PHE A 212 14.60 -19.09 -5.16
CA PHE A 212 15.98 -19.12 -4.68
C PHE A 212 16.56 -17.72 -4.79
N MET A 213 17.07 -17.17 -3.68
CA MET A 213 17.66 -15.85 -3.63
C MET A 213 19.02 -15.90 -2.95
N GLY A 214 20.07 -15.61 -3.68
CA GLY A 214 21.42 -15.45 -3.15
C GLY A 214 21.74 -13.97 -2.93
N ILE A 215 22.13 -13.58 -1.71
CA ILE A 215 22.54 -12.23 -1.36
C ILE A 215 24.00 -12.23 -0.95
N GLY A 216 24.85 -11.60 -1.78
CA GLY A 216 26.30 -11.48 -1.53
C GLY A 216 26.65 -10.10 -1.00
N GLY A 217 26.99 -10.01 0.29
CA GLY A 217 27.34 -8.75 0.95
C GLY A 217 26.37 -8.34 2.06
N PRO A 218 26.66 -7.21 2.74
CA PRO A 218 25.83 -6.74 3.84
C PRO A 218 24.51 -6.14 3.35
N ILE A 219 23.41 -6.51 4.00
CA ILE A 219 22.07 -6.03 3.69
C ILE A 219 21.64 -4.92 4.64
N LEU A 220 20.69 -4.09 4.18
CA LEU A 220 19.83 -3.25 5.02
C LEU A 220 18.50 -3.99 5.26
N ARG A 221 18.06 -4.03 6.52
CA ARG A 221 16.81 -4.69 6.92
C ARG A 221 16.01 -3.90 7.95
N ASP A 222 16.33 -2.64 8.12
CA ASP A 222 15.68 -1.73 9.04
C ASP A 222 14.80 -0.76 8.25
N SER A 223 13.55 -1.17 8.04
CA SER A 223 12.54 -0.37 7.32
C SER A 223 12.26 0.96 8.01
N PHE A 224 12.36 0.98 9.34
CA PHE A 224 11.93 2.11 10.16
C PHE A 224 12.96 3.24 10.24
N HIS A 225 14.30 2.92 10.12
CA HIS A 225 15.37 3.91 10.21
C HIS A 225 16.27 3.96 8.98
N LEU A 226 16.99 2.87 8.68
CA LEU A 226 18.08 2.92 7.70
C LEU A 226 17.63 2.66 6.27
N GLY A 227 16.73 1.71 6.06
CA GLY A 227 16.26 1.25 4.76
C GLY A 227 16.27 -0.27 4.61
N GLN A 228 15.91 -0.72 3.41
CA GLN A 228 15.76 -2.13 3.07
C GLN A 228 16.49 -2.45 1.77
N THR A 229 17.22 -3.57 1.75
CA THR A 229 17.80 -4.12 0.51
C THR A 229 16.71 -4.73 -0.39
N ILE A 230 15.72 -5.37 0.22
CA ILE A 230 14.53 -5.91 -0.45
C ILE A 230 13.31 -5.21 0.15
N SER A 231 12.58 -4.47 -0.67
CA SER A 231 11.36 -3.75 -0.32
C SER A 231 10.14 -4.34 -1.02
N ASN A 232 8.95 -4.00 -0.54
CA ASN A 232 7.66 -4.43 -1.11
C ASN A 232 7.57 -5.96 -1.30
N ASP A 233 7.97 -6.70 -0.28
CA ASP A 233 7.99 -8.17 -0.31
C ASP A 233 7.46 -8.77 1.01
N TYR A 234 6.34 -8.25 1.51
CA TYR A 234 5.58 -8.73 2.69
C TYR A 234 6.42 -8.83 3.98
N GLY A 235 7.38 -7.92 4.17
CA GLY A 235 8.26 -7.95 5.35
C GLY A 235 8.98 -9.27 5.55
N ARG A 236 9.33 -9.99 4.48
CA ARG A 236 10.03 -11.28 4.58
C ARG A 236 11.42 -11.09 5.17
N PRO A 237 11.84 -11.94 6.13
CA PRO A 237 13.15 -11.86 6.75
C PRO A 237 14.22 -12.43 5.82
N TYR A 238 14.93 -11.55 5.10
CA TYR A 238 16.09 -11.93 4.28
C TYR A 238 17.41 -11.70 5.01
N GLN A 239 18.42 -12.52 4.67
CA GLN A 239 19.79 -12.39 5.16
C GLN A 239 20.81 -12.61 4.05
N SER A 240 22.04 -12.16 4.27
CA SER A 240 23.16 -12.50 3.39
C SER A 240 23.34 -14.02 3.31
N GLY A 241 23.58 -14.54 2.11
CA GLY A 241 23.65 -15.97 1.82
C GLY A 241 22.47 -16.46 0.98
N LEU A 242 22.20 -17.74 1.01
CA LEU A 242 21.11 -18.37 0.27
C LEU A 242 19.81 -18.32 1.08
N ASN A 243 18.81 -17.63 0.54
CA ASN A 243 17.44 -17.62 1.04
C ASN A 243 16.58 -18.47 0.10
N VAL A 244 15.71 -19.29 0.66
CA VAL A 244 14.78 -20.14 -0.10
C VAL A 244 13.37 -19.89 0.37
N LEU A 245 12.45 -19.75 -0.56
CA LEU A 245 11.03 -19.55 -0.31
C LEU A 245 10.24 -20.55 -1.16
N THR A 246 9.34 -21.29 -0.54
CA THR A 246 8.40 -22.18 -1.25
C THR A 246 7.00 -21.92 -0.73
N GLY A 247 6.05 -21.74 -1.65
CA GLY A 247 4.67 -21.44 -1.30
C GLY A 247 3.67 -22.04 -2.27
N ALA A 248 2.42 -22.04 -1.83
CA ALA A 248 1.28 -22.42 -2.65
C ALA A 248 0.04 -21.64 -2.21
N SER A 249 -0.91 -21.47 -3.14
CA SER A 249 -2.21 -20.86 -2.88
C SER A 249 -3.35 -21.72 -3.41
N THR A 250 -4.51 -21.59 -2.76
CA THR A 250 -5.75 -22.26 -3.15
C THR A 250 -6.89 -21.27 -3.20
N THR A 251 -7.81 -21.52 -4.13
CA THR A 251 -9.03 -20.73 -4.35
C THR A 251 -10.23 -21.66 -4.27
N GLU A 252 -11.26 -21.23 -3.53
CA GLU A 252 -12.55 -21.89 -3.46
C GLU A 252 -13.66 -20.85 -3.49
N GLU A 253 -14.64 -20.99 -4.40
CA GLU A 253 -15.73 -20.05 -4.59
C GLU A 253 -17.04 -20.81 -4.78
N TRP A 254 -18.01 -20.54 -3.92
CA TRP A 254 -19.31 -21.22 -3.92
C TRP A 254 -20.45 -20.25 -3.60
N GLY A 255 -21.32 -20.00 -4.57
CA GLY A 255 -22.39 -19.01 -4.43
C GLY A 255 -21.83 -17.65 -4.01
N PRO A 256 -22.33 -17.04 -2.92
CA PRO A 256 -21.79 -15.77 -2.44
C PRO A 256 -20.47 -15.89 -1.67
N PHE A 257 -20.03 -17.09 -1.33
CA PHE A 257 -18.86 -17.32 -0.49
C PHE A 257 -17.60 -17.55 -1.31
N SER A 258 -16.48 -17.07 -0.77
CA SER A 258 -15.16 -17.42 -1.27
C SER A 258 -14.16 -17.66 -0.12
N LEU A 259 -13.14 -18.47 -0.40
CA LEU A 259 -12.04 -18.79 0.49
C LEU A 259 -10.75 -18.76 -0.31
N TYR A 260 -9.75 -18.07 0.21
CA TYR A 260 -8.41 -18.06 -0.35
C TYR A 260 -7.38 -18.30 0.74
N VAL A 261 -6.40 -19.13 0.45
CA VAL A 261 -5.28 -19.39 1.36
C VAL A 261 -3.98 -19.42 0.56
N ARG A 262 -3.00 -18.62 1.00
CA ARG A 262 -1.63 -18.61 0.49
C ARG A 262 -0.66 -18.80 1.64
N GLY A 263 0.01 -19.94 1.67
CA GLY A 263 1.00 -20.30 2.67
C GLY A 263 2.40 -20.39 2.08
N GLU A 264 3.41 -20.02 2.88
CA GLU A 264 4.82 -20.03 2.50
C GLU A 264 5.68 -20.63 3.59
N TYR A 265 6.66 -21.42 3.21
CA TYR A 265 7.81 -21.76 4.04
C TYR A 265 9.03 -20.99 3.53
N GLN A 266 9.74 -20.33 4.43
CA GLN A 266 10.96 -19.58 4.12
C GLN A 266 12.14 -20.10 4.93
N HIS A 267 13.28 -20.28 4.26
CA HIS A 267 14.59 -20.39 4.91
C HIS A 267 15.38 -19.11 4.69
N ALA A 268 15.84 -18.47 5.77
CA ALA A 268 16.81 -17.38 5.73
C ALA A 268 18.00 -17.73 6.64
N PRO A 269 19.25 -17.53 6.19
CA PRO A 269 20.45 -17.83 7.00
C PRO A 269 20.49 -17.00 8.29
N SER A 270 21.36 -17.37 9.23
CA SER A 270 21.68 -16.53 10.38
C SER A 270 22.43 -15.27 9.93
N GLY A 271 22.29 -14.21 10.71
CA GLY A 271 22.97 -12.94 10.45
C GLY A 271 23.20 -12.15 11.73
N THR A 272 23.70 -10.94 11.57
CA THR A 272 23.91 -10.01 12.68
C THR A 272 23.48 -8.60 12.28
N ALA A 273 22.91 -7.87 13.23
CA ALA A 273 22.71 -6.43 13.12
C ALA A 273 23.44 -5.79 14.34
N ASN A 274 24.69 -5.42 14.13
CA ASN A 274 25.53 -4.86 15.20
C ASN A 274 25.47 -3.34 15.13
N TYR A 275 24.37 -2.75 15.55
CA TYR A 275 24.26 -1.30 15.67
C TYR A 275 25.19 -0.80 16.79
N PRO A 276 26.07 0.18 16.51
CA PRO A 276 26.87 0.81 17.55
C PRO A 276 25.98 1.48 18.61
N VAL A 277 26.39 1.42 19.89
CA VAL A 277 25.65 2.03 21.00
C VAL A 277 25.30 3.51 20.75
N PRO A 278 26.20 4.36 20.20
CA PRO A 278 25.86 5.74 19.90
C PRO A 278 24.70 5.89 18.91
N LEU A 279 24.61 5.02 17.89
CA LEU A 279 23.48 5.00 16.95
C LEU A 279 22.20 4.57 17.67
N LEU A 280 22.23 3.48 18.44
CA LEU A 280 21.05 3.02 19.20
C LEU A 280 20.54 4.09 20.16
N THR A 281 21.44 4.79 20.87
CA THR A 281 21.07 5.88 21.76
C THR A 281 20.40 7.03 20.99
N GLN A 282 20.93 7.41 19.83
CA GLN A 282 20.33 8.49 19.03
C GLN A 282 18.96 8.10 18.48
N LEU A 283 18.84 6.90 17.93
CA LEU A 283 17.56 6.40 17.40
C LEU A 283 16.52 6.28 18.51
N SER A 284 16.91 5.80 19.71
CA SER A 284 15.99 5.71 20.85
C SER A 284 15.49 7.09 21.31
N VAL A 285 16.34 8.12 21.24
CA VAL A 285 15.93 9.51 21.52
C VAL A 285 14.95 10.01 20.45
N ASN A 286 15.22 9.74 19.16
CA ASN A 286 14.35 10.14 18.07
C ASN A 286 13.01 9.41 18.07
N ASP A 287 12.95 8.19 18.60
CA ASP A 287 11.71 7.40 18.70
C ASP A 287 11.02 7.58 20.06
N GLU A 288 11.66 8.30 21.00
CA GLU A 288 11.21 8.44 22.39
C GLU A 288 11.08 7.10 23.14
N ILE A 289 11.85 6.10 22.73
CA ILE A 289 11.87 4.76 23.33
C ILE A 289 13.11 4.65 24.23
N PRO A 290 12.96 4.37 25.55
CA PRO A 290 14.08 4.31 26.48
C PRO A 290 15.16 3.29 26.08
N PHE A 291 16.43 3.70 26.13
CA PHE A 291 17.59 2.82 25.96
C PHE A 291 18.32 2.64 27.30
N PRO A 292 18.74 1.43 27.69
CA PRO A 292 18.61 0.16 26.96
C PRO A 292 17.16 -0.33 26.88
N PHE A 293 16.82 -1.01 25.78
CA PHE A 293 15.47 -1.50 25.52
C PHE A 293 15.06 -2.57 26.53
N ALA A 294 13.79 -2.58 26.92
CA ALA A 294 13.24 -3.53 27.89
C ALA A 294 13.10 -4.97 27.35
N GLY A 295 13.30 -5.17 26.05
CA GLY A 295 13.19 -6.48 25.39
C GLY A 295 13.51 -6.37 23.91
N PRO A 296 13.35 -7.46 23.14
CA PRO A 296 13.49 -7.43 21.70
C PRO A 296 12.39 -6.57 21.09
N MET A 297 12.77 -5.70 20.14
CA MET A 297 11.85 -4.83 19.41
C MET A 297 12.06 -5.04 17.92
N ASP A 298 10.99 -5.24 17.18
CA ASP A 298 11.06 -5.52 15.75
C ASP A 298 11.64 -4.35 14.94
N ILE A 299 11.46 -3.10 15.41
CA ILE A 299 12.04 -1.90 14.79
C ILE A 299 13.55 -1.73 15.04
N TYR A 300 14.14 -2.48 15.97
CA TYR A 300 15.57 -2.46 16.24
C TYR A 300 16.17 -3.85 16.00
N PRO A 301 16.55 -4.18 14.77
CA PRO A 301 17.14 -5.49 14.45
C PRO A 301 18.60 -5.56 14.94
N ILE A 302 18.80 -5.77 16.23
CA ILE A 302 20.10 -5.75 16.91
C ILE A 302 20.57 -7.14 17.32
N GLY A 303 21.90 -7.31 17.42
CA GLY A 303 22.53 -8.54 17.90
C GLY A 303 22.57 -9.68 16.87
N THR A 304 22.68 -10.89 17.39
CA THR A 304 22.68 -12.10 16.56
C THR A 304 21.26 -12.44 16.14
N ILE A 305 21.06 -12.61 14.84
CA ILE A 305 19.81 -13.03 14.26
C ILE A 305 19.96 -14.49 13.88
N ALA A 306 19.23 -15.37 14.55
CA ALA A 306 19.23 -16.80 14.26
C ALA A 306 18.73 -17.08 12.84
N ALA A 307 19.15 -18.20 12.25
CA ALA A 307 18.54 -18.69 11.02
C ALA A 307 17.03 -18.85 11.20
N GLN A 308 16.26 -18.37 10.25
CA GLN A 308 14.81 -18.36 10.33
C GLN A 308 14.21 -19.37 9.36
N ASN A 309 13.27 -20.16 9.86
CA ASN A 309 12.59 -21.19 9.09
C ASN A 309 11.07 -21.11 9.36
N PRO A 310 10.44 -19.93 9.18
CA PRO A 310 9.04 -19.78 9.46
C PRO A 310 8.17 -20.39 8.37
N PHE A 311 7.05 -21.00 8.79
CA PHE A 311 5.87 -21.13 7.94
C PHE A 311 4.97 -19.92 8.21
N ARG A 312 4.51 -19.26 7.14
CA ARG A 312 3.69 -18.06 7.23
C ARG A 312 2.45 -18.19 6.35
N LEU A 313 1.33 -17.72 6.85
CA LEU A 313 0.18 -17.40 6.02
C LEU A 313 0.38 -15.97 5.52
N VAL A 314 0.61 -15.79 4.21
CA VAL A 314 0.73 -14.48 3.57
C VAL A 314 -0.65 -13.88 3.40
N GLU A 315 -1.56 -14.69 2.88
CA GLU A 315 -2.98 -14.39 2.76
C GLU A 315 -3.78 -15.60 3.23
N ALA A 316 -4.83 -15.37 3.98
CA ALA A 316 -5.77 -16.43 4.39
C ALA A 316 -7.06 -15.76 4.86
N TYR A 317 -8.12 -15.83 4.06
CA TYR A 317 -9.39 -15.18 4.35
C TYR A 317 -10.56 -15.98 3.81
N ALA A 318 -11.70 -15.79 4.46
CA ALA A 318 -13.00 -16.17 3.95
C ALA A 318 -13.82 -14.90 3.70
N SER A 319 -14.63 -14.89 2.65
CA SER A 319 -15.45 -13.75 2.31
C SER A 319 -16.87 -14.13 1.88
N VAL A 320 -17.73 -13.13 1.89
CA VAL A 320 -19.11 -13.22 1.39
C VAL A 320 -19.44 -11.98 0.56
N HIS A 321 -19.96 -12.21 -0.63
CA HIS A 321 -20.43 -11.15 -1.53
C HIS A 321 -21.87 -10.77 -1.23
N VAL A 322 -22.09 -9.50 -0.87
CA VAL A 322 -23.42 -8.97 -0.56
C VAL A 322 -23.60 -7.57 -1.13
N LEU A 323 -24.59 -7.40 -1.99
CA LEU A 323 -24.96 -6.08 -2.55
C LEU A 323 -23.80 -5.32 -3.19
N GLY A 324 -22.91 -6.03 -3.87
CA GLY A 324 -21.72 -5.46 -4.53
C GLY A 324 -20.57 -5.15 -3.59
N HIS A 325 -20.59 -5.68 -2.36
CA HIS A 325 -19.49 -5.63 -1.41
C HIS A 325 -18.93 -7.03 -1.22
N GLU A 326 -17.63 -7.12 -1.07
CA GLU A 326 -16.95 -8.28 -0.53
C GLU A 326 -16.66 -8.00 0.94
N ILE A 327 -17.30 -8.76 1.82
CA ILE A 327 -17.08 -8.70 3.28
C ILE A 327 -16.22 -9.89 3.65
N SER A 328 -15.03 -9.65 4.15
CA SER A 328 -14.04 -10.70 4.36
C SER A 328 -13.37 -10.58 5.73
N GLY A 329 -12.96 -11.72 6.26
CA GLY A 329 -12.22 -11.81 7.51
C GLY A 329 -10.98 -12.67 7.36
N GLY A 330 -9.82 -12.14 7.78
CA GLY A 330 -8.55 -12.84 7.69
C GLY A 330 -7.38 -11.93 7.31
N LYS A 331 -6.37 -12.49 6.67
CA LYS A 331 -5.24 -11.76 6.08
C LYS A 331 -5.49 -11.53 4.60
N ILE A 332 -5.58 -10.29 4.21
CA ILE A 332 -5.86 -9.87 2.82
C ILE A 332 -4.81 -8.86 2.42
N ASP A 333 -4.39 -8.95 1.17
CA ASP A 333 -3.53 -7.92 0.57
C ASP A 333 -4.24 -6.57 0.54
N SER A 334 -3.45 -5.49 0.62
CA SER A 334 -3.92 -4.13 0.39
C SER A 334 -2.82 -3.31 -0.25
N TRP A 335 -3.20 -2.50 -1.24
CA TRP A 335 -2.35 -1.51 -1.87
C TRP A 335 -3.20 -0.28 -2.17
N LEU A 336 -3.02 0.76 -1.36
CA LEU A 336 -3.82 1.98 -1.40
C LEU A 336 -2.93 3.15 -1.80
N GLY A 337 -2.98 3.49 -3.08
CA GLY A 337 -2.20 4.51 -3.77
C GLY A 337 -1.92 4.13 -5.22
N PRO A 338 -1.80 5.11 -6.13
CA PRO A 338 -1.64 4.88 -7.57
C PRO A 338 -0.20 4.54 -7.97
N GLY A 339 0.77 4.62 -7.06
CA GLY A 339 2.18 4.38 -7.34
C GLY A 339 2.46 2.94 -7.79
N PHE A 340 3.45 2.78 -8.66
CA PHE A 340 3.94 1.48 -9.11
C PHE A 340 5.00 0.93 -8.16
N GLY A 341 5.91 1.79 -7.71
CA GLY A 341 7.02 1.40 -6.84
C GLY A 341 6.70 1.48 -5.35
N GLY A 342 5.54 1.96 -4.95
CA GLY A 342 5.10 2.08 -3.57
C GLY A 342 3.76 2.79 -3.46
N ALA A 343 3.14 2.73 -2.29
CA ALA A 343 1.96 3.50 -1.94
C ALA A 343 2.18 4.15 -0.58
N MET A 344 1.81 5.44 -0.47
CA MET A 344 2.08 6.20 0.74
C MET A 344 1.24 5.69 1.91
N ALA A 345 -0.01 5.31 1.64
CA ALA A 345 -0.92 4.87 2.68
C ALA A 345 -0.75 3.39 3.03
N TRP A 346 -0.78 2.47 2.06
CA TRP A 346 -0.67 1.04 2.31
C TRP A 346 -0.08 0.30 1.12
N SER A 347 0.94 -0.52 1.37
CA SER A 347 1.62 -1.35 0.38
C SER A 347 1.89 -2.75 0.94
N ASN A 348 2.46 -3.63 0.13
CA ASN A 348 2.96 -4.93 0.57
C ASN A 348 4.40 -4.88 1.13
N ASN A 349 4.87 -3.71 1.57
CA ASN A 349 6.19 -3.57 2.20
C ASN A 349 6.25 -4.26 3.58
N ALA A 350 5.15 -4.22 4.34
CA ALA A 350 4.98 -5.00 5.57
C ALA A 350 4.16 -6.28 5.33
N GLU A 351 4.17 -7.17 6.30
CA GLU A 351 3.27 -8.34 6.30
C GLU A 351 1.81 -7.91 6.44
N ASN A 352 0.90 -8.59 5.75
CA ASN A 352 -0.54 -8.35 5.86
C ASN A 352 -1.05 -8.54 7.29
N VAL A 353 -2.00 -7.72 7.69
CA VAL A 353 -2.62 -7.81 9.01
C VAL A 353 -3.88 -8.69 8.99
N TYR A 354 -4.22 -9.28 10.13
CA TYR A 354 -5.52 -9.91 10.31
C TYR A 354 -6.57 -8.82 10.51
N ALA A 355 -7.53 -8.76 9.61
CA ALA A 355 -8.55 -7.70 9.59
C ALA A 355 -9.93 -8.25 9.22
N LEU A 356 -10.97 -7.52 9.63
CA LEU A 356 -12.25 -7.52 8.96
C LEU A 356 -12.21 -6.46 7.86
N HIS A 357 -12.63 -6.82 6.67
CA HIS A 357 -12.56 -6.00 5.47
C HIS A 357 -13.94 -5.86 4.83
N VAL A 358 -14.27 -4.67 4.37
CA VAL A 358 -15.49 -4.37 3.60
C VAL A 358 -15.08 -3.56 2.39
N ASP A 359 -15.00 -4.21 1.24
CA ASP A 359 -14.62 -3.58 -0.02
C ASP A 359 -15.83 -3.47 -0.95
N ARG A 360 -16.04 -2.29 -1.50
CA ARG A 360 -16.99 -2.08 -2.58
C ARG A 360 -16.32 -2.45 -3.90
N VAL A 361 -16.36 -3.75 -4.24
CA VAL A 361 -15.65 -4.29 -5.43
C VAL A 361 -16.26 -3.84 -6.76
N GLU A 362 -17.55 -3.54 -6.77
CA GLU A 362 -18.26 -3.01 -7.93
C GLU A 362 -18.54 -1.51 -7.70
N PRO A 363 -18.06 -0.58 -8.58
CA PRO A 363 -18.28 0.84 -8.40
C PRO A 363 -19.75 1.22 -8.24
N LEU A 364 -20.04 2.10 -7.28
CA LEU A 364 -21.36 2.53 -6.92
C LEU A 364 -21.72 3.86 -7.61
N ASN A 365 -22.85 3.88 -8.34
CA ASN A 365 -23.43 5.10 -8.84
C ASN A 365 -24.46 5.66 -7.86
N ILE A 366 -24.13 6.79 -7.24
CA ILE A 366 -25.00 7.50 -6.31
C ILE A 366 -25.67 8.64 -7.05
N LYS A 367 -27.03 8.60 -7.11
CA LYS A 367 -27.83 9.63 -7.78
C LYS A 367 -27.44 11.03 -7.30
N TYR A 368 -27.19 11.95 -8.21
CA TYR A 368 -26.67 13.31 -8.04
C TYR A 368 -25.18 13.40 -7.73
N LEU A 369 -24.64 12.63 -6.78
CA LEU A 369 -23.21 12.67 -6.42
C LEU A 369 -22.34 12.20 -7.59
N SER A 370 -22.71 11.07 -8.21
CA SER A 370 -21.93 10.52 -9.33
C SER A 370 -22.05 11.35 -10.63
N LYS A 371 -22.99 12.30 -10.70
CA LYS A 371 -23.01 13.28 -11.79
C LYS A 371 -21.87 14.29 -11.69
N LEU A 372 -21.37 14.53 -10.49
CA LEU A 372 -20.27 15.49 -10.23
C LEU A 372 -18.94 14.77 -10.05
N LEU A 373 -18.92 13.72 -9.23
CA LEU A 373 -17.70 13.04 -8.80
C LEU A 373 -17.46 11.70 -9.52
N GLY A 374 -18.36 11.30 -10.42
CA GLY A 374 -18.31 9.99 -11.04
C GLY A 374 -18.76 8.85 -10.10
N PRO A 375 -18.65 7.59 -10.55
CA PRO A 375 -18.88 6.44 -9.69
C PRO A 375 -17.84 6.41 -8.56
N VAL A 376 -18.23 5.83 -7.43
CA VAL A 376 -17.37 5.71 -6.24
C VAL A 376 -17.07 4.25 -5.94
N ARG A 377 -15.81 3.97 -5.64
CA ARG A 377 -15.37 2.75 -4.99
C ARG A 377 -14.83 3.10 -3.60
N TYR A 378 -15.04 2.23 -2.62
CA TYR A 378 -14.52 2.43 -1.27
C TYR A 378 -14.09 1.12 -0.65
N ASP A 379 -13.13 1.23 0.23
CA ASP A 379 -12.52 0.16 0.98
C ASP A 379 -12.48 0.56 2.47
N PHE A 380 -12.78 -0.38 3.34
CA PHE A 380 -12.67 -0.23 4.79
C PHE A 380 -12.16 -1.52 5.39
N PHE A 381 -11.17 -1.40 6.27
CA PHE A 381 -10.77 -2.53 7.12
C PHE A 381 -10.44 -2.11 8.55
N VAL A 382 -10.55 -3.06 9.45
CA VAL A 382 -10.13 -2.93 10.85
C VAL A 382 -9.41 -4.20 11.28
N GLY A 383 -8.22 -4.03 11.88
CA GLY A 383 -7.35 -5.13 12.26
C GLY A 383 -6.44 -4.80 13.43
N SER A 384 -5.51 -5.69 13.74
CA SER A 384 -4.55 -5.54 14.84
C SER A 384 -3.13 -5.67 14.34
N LEU A 385 -2.28 -4.72 14.72
CA LEU A 385 -0.86 -4.71 14.41
C LEU A 385 -0.08 -5.63 15.34
N LYS A 386 1.08 -6.07 14.89
CA LYS A 386 2.00 -6.93 15.63
C LYS A 386 3.41 -6.34 15.63
N GLY A 387 4.22 -6.74 16.61
CA GLY A 387 5.60 -6.27 16.76
C GLY A 387 5.73 -4.93 17.49
N HIS A 388 4.63 -4.37 17.99
CA HIS A 388 4.65 -3.18 18.84
C HIS A 388 4.86 -3.57 20.30
N THR A 389 5.65 -2.77 21.01
CA THR A 389 5.90 -2.89 22.46
C THR A 389 5.46 -1.65 23.22
N TYR A 390 5.44 -0.51 22.58
CA TYR A 390 4.88 0.77 23.02
C TYR A 390 3.65 1.11 22.18
N LEU A 391 2.64 0.95 22.64
CA LEU A 391 1.58 0.15 23.16
C LEU A 391 1.51 -1.23 22.46
N ASN A 392 1.56 -2.30 23.22
CA ASN A 392 1.56 -3.64 22.61
C ASN A 392 0.22 -3.95 21.93
N SER A 393 0.29 -4.55 20.75
CA SER A 393 -0.87 -4.99 19.97
C SER A 393 -1.94 -3.90 19.72
N PRO A 394 -1.57 -2.72 19.19
CA PRO A 394 -2.55 -1.71 18.85
C PRO A 394 -3.46 -2.15 17.71
N TRP A 395 -4.60 -1.48 17.59
CA TRP A 395 -5.53 -1.67 16.49
C TRP A 395 -5.24 -0.68 15.37
N VAL A 396 -5.64 -1.04 14.17
CA VAL A 396 -5.58 -0.19 12.99
C VAL A 396 -6.91 -0.26 12.24
N HIS A 397 -7.39 0.86 11.78
CA HIS A 397 -8.42 0.89 10.73
C HIS A 397 -8.00 1.81 9.60
N SER A 398 -8.45 1.48 8.41
CA SER A 398 -8.24 2.30 7.21
C SER A 398 -9.52 2.41 6.42
N THR A 399 -9.76 3.57 5.85
CA THR A 399 -10.92 3.84 5.00
C THR A 399 -10.46 4.67 3.81
N MET A 400 -10.77 4.20 2.60
CA MET A 400 -10.49 4.90 1.36
C MET A 400 -11.76 5.08 0.55
N PHE A 401 -11.93 6.27 -0.03
CA PHE A 401 -12.97 6.56 -1.03
C PHE A 401 -12.28 7.04 -2.29
N SER A 402 -12.51 6.35 -3.40
CA SER A 402 -12.00 6.74 -4.71
C SER A 402 -13.14 7.11 -5.64
N PHE A 403 -12.94 8.19 -6.39
CA PHE A 403 -13.90 8.82 -7.27
C PHE A 403 -13.31 8.94 -8.66
N ARG A 404 -14.16 8.78 -9.66
CA ARG A 404 -13.74 8.85 -11.06
C ARG A 404 -14.64 9.80 -11.85
N PRO A 405 -14.45 11.15 -11.73
CA PRO A 405 -15.31 12.14 -12.36
C PRO A 405 -15.25 12.13 -13.88
N THR A 406 -14.14 11.65 -14.44
CA THR A 406 -13.98 11.43 -15.89
C THR A 406 -13.28 10.10 -16.15
N ARG A 407 -13.34 9.60 -17.36
CA ARG A 407 -12.60 8.40 -17.76
C ARG A 407 -11.07 8.55 -17.66
N ASP A 408 -10.57 9.78 -17.62
CA ASP A 408 -9.15 10.09 -17.62
C ASP A 408 -8.62 10.49 -16.24
N PHE A 409 -9.51 10.78 -15.27
CA PHE A 409 -9.14 11.29 -13.97
C PHE A 409 -9.80 10.52 -12.84
N GLU A 410 -8.99 10.04 -11.94
CA GLU A 410 -9.35 9.41 -10.66
C GLU A 410 -8.71 10.19 -9.52
N PHE A 411 -9.42 10.36 -8.41
CA PHE A 411 -8.83 10.85 -7.17
C PHE A 411 -9.43 10.11 -5.97
N ALA A 412 -8.66 10.06 -4.88
CA ALA A 412 -9.08 9.37 -3.69
C ALA A 412 -8.69 10.14 -2.42
N PHE A 413 -9.48 9.91 -1.37
CA PHE A 413 -9.16 10.26 0.01
C PHE A 413 -9.09 8.99 0.84
N GLN A 414 -8.06 8.90 1.68
CA GLN A 414 -7.89 7.77 2.57
C GLN A 414 -7.53 8.29 3.97
N ARG A 415 -7.93 7.55 5.00
CA ARG A 415 -7.52 7.79 6.37
C ARG A 415 -7.23 6.48 7.06
N THR A 416 -6.03 6.36 7.62
CA THR A 416 -5.63 5.27 8.52
C THR A 416 -5.44 5.81 9.92
N VAL A 417 -5.93 5.08 10.92
CA VAL A 417 -5.73 5.40 12.33
C VAL A 417 -5.22 4.19 13.07
N ILE A 418 -4.16 4.39 13.85
CA ILE A 418 -3.62 3.39 14.78
C ILE A 418 -4.01 3.84 16.18
N TRP A 419 -4.77 3.00 16.92
CA TRP A 419 -5.30 3.37 18.23
C TRP A 419 -5.34 2.19 19.21
N GLY A 420 -5.52 2.49 20.50
CA GLY A 420 -5.64 1.47 21.52
C GLY A 420 -4.31 0.71 21.73
N GLY A 421 -4.41 -0.51 22.21
CA GLY A 421 -3.29 -1.36 22.60
C GLY A 421 -3.20 -1.52 24.13
N GLU A 422 -2.33 -2.42 24.59
CA GLU A 422 -2.10 -2.64 26.02
C GLU A 422 -1.42 -1.40 26.64
N GLY A 423 -2.06 -0.81 27.64
CA GLY A 423 -1.64 0.45 28.26
C GLY A 423 -2.48 1.67 27.84
N HIS A 424 -3.28 1.55 26.79
CA HIS A 424 -4.28 2.52 26.37
C HIS A 424 -5.65 2.20 26.96
N ALA A 425 -6.59 3.14 26.90
CA ALA A 425 -8.00 2.87 27.23
C ALA A 425 -8.54 1.70 26.39
N PRO A 426 -9.42 0.84 26.96
CA PRO A 426 -9.96 -0.32 26.26
C PRO A 426 -10.65 0.04 24.94
N VAL A 427 -10.48 -0.81 23.93
CA VAL A 427 -11.19 -0.69 22.65
C VAL A 427 -12.68 -0.97 22.87
N THR A 428 -13.50 0.02 22.62
CA THR A 428 -14.96 0.00 22.75
C THR A 428 -15.59 0.64 21.51
N LEU A 429 -16.88 0.52 21.34
CA LEU A 429 -17.58 1.23 20.26
C LEU A 429 -17.35 2.75 20.35
N HIS A 430 -17.31 3.31 21.56
CA HIS A 430 -17.03 4.74 21.77
C HIS A 430 -15.62 5.11 21.26
N THR A 431 -14.57 4.40 21.73
CA THR A 431 -13.19 4.71 21.32
C THR A 431 -12.98 4.46 19.83
N PHE A 432 -13.63 3.45 19.24
CA PHE A 432 -13.62 3.21 17.80
C PHE A 432 -14.29 4.35 17.02
N LEU A 433 -15.50 4.76 17.40
CA LEU A 433 -16.19 5.88 16.74
C LEU A 433 -15.42 7.19 16.90
N HIS A 434 -14.79 7.40 18.05
CA HIS A 434 -13.94 8.55 18.31
C HIS A 434 -12.71 8.54 17.39
N SER A 435 -11.98 7.43 17.29
CA SER A 435 -10.85 7.28 16.37
C SER A 435 -11.26 7.49 14.91
N PHE A 436 -12.49 7.14 14.55
CA PHE A 436 -12.99 7.23 13.18
C PHE A 436 -13.40 8.66 12.78
N PHE A 437 -14.08 9.39 13.67
CA PHE A 437 -14.71 10.66 13.34
C PHE A 437 -14.00 11.91 13.88
N ASP A 438 -13.15 11.77 14.90
CA ASP A 438 -12.51 12.93 15.49
C ASP A 438 -11.43 13.52 14.55
N THR A 439 -11.49 14.84 14.43
CA THR A 439 -10.53 15.64 13.65
C THR A 439 -9.78 16.66 14.52
N ASN A 440 -10.09 16.71 15.83
CA ASN A 440 -9.47 17.68 16.75
C ASN A 440 -8.10 17.17 17.22
N ASP A 441 -7.24 18.12 17.57
CA ASP A 441 -5.98 17.81 18.27
C ASP A 441 -6.28 17.33 19.69
N THR A 442 -5.57 16.31 20.14
CA THR A 442 -5.71 15.73 21.46
C THR A 442 -4.74 16.41 22.42
N ALA A 443 -5.25 16.92 23.54
CA ALA A 443 -4.41 17.50 24.58
C ALA A 443 -3.50 16.44 25.21
N ALA A 444 -2.34 16.86 25.73
CA ALA A 444 -1.33 15.92 26.25
C ALA A 444 -1.82 15.07 27.43
N ASP A 445 -2.74 15.61 28.25
CA ASP A 445 -3.37 14.94 29.39
C ASP A 445 -4.50 13.97 28.98
N GLU A 446 -4.99 14.08 27.74
CA GLU A 446 -5.99 13.16 27.19
C GLU A 446 -5.37 11.97 26.43
N LYS A 447 -4.05 12.03 26.14
CA LYS A 447 -3.32 10.90 25.53
C LYS A 447 -3.47 9.65 26.39
N LEU A 448 -3.61 8.49 25.75
CA LEU A 448 -3.90 7.19 26.36
C LEU A 448 -5.29 7.06 26.99
N SER A 449 -6.09 8.12 27.04
CA SER A 449 -7.45 8.08 27.57
C SER A 449 -8.44 7.55 26.53
N ARG A 450 -9.69 7.41 26.94
CA ARG A 450 -10.79 7.05 26.02
C ARG A 450 -11.13 8.15 25.00
N ASN A 451 -10.60 9.36 25.19
CA ASN A 451 -10.74 10.50 24.28
C ASN A 451 -9.56 10.65 23.33
N ASP A 452 -8.56 9.81 23.43
CA ASP A 452 -7.44 9.77 22.48
C ASP A 452 -7.89 9.07 21.18
N PRO A 453 -7.97 9.77 20.05
CA PRO A 453 -8.38 9.16 18.77
C PRO A 453 -7.28 8.28 18.16
N GLY A 454 -6.05 8.33 18.67
CA GLY A 454 -4.88 7.61 18.15
C GLY A 454 -4.09 8.36 17.09
N ALA A 455 -3.09 7.70 16.53
CA ALA A 455 -2.23 8.19 15.46
C ALA A 455 -3.00 8.22 14.12
N ARG A 456 -3.17 9.40 13.55
CA ARG A 456 -4.00 9.64 12.36
C ARG A 456 -3.14 9.97 11.15
N PHE A 457 -3.31 9.21 10.09
CA PHE A 457 -2.63 9.41 8.81
C PHE A 457 -3.68 9.58 7.73
N SER A 458 -3.71 10.74 7.10
CA SER A 458 -4.65 11.07 6.04
C SER A 458 -3.94 11.13 4.70
N ASP A 459 -4.56 10.59 3.67
CA ASP A 459 -3.99 10.51 2.33
C ASP A 459 -4.91 11.17 1.31
N PHE A 460 -4.28 11.71 0.26
CA PHE A 460 -4.92 12.17 -0.95
C PHE A 460 -4.10 11.73 -2.15
N SER A 461 -4.74 11.06 -3.07
CA SER A 461 -4.08 10.58 -4.27
C SER A 461 -4.89 10.85 -5.54
N PHE A 462 -4.22 10.87 -6.68
CA PHE A 462 -4.87 10.90 -7.98
C PHE A 462 -4.04 10.20 -9.06
N SER A 463 -4.75 9.77 -10.11
CA SER A 463 -4.18 9.37 -11.39
C SER A 463 -4.84 10.14 -12.53
N TYR A 464 -4.05 10.58 -13.51
CA TYR A 464 -4.53 11.39 -14.62
C TYR A 464 -3.89 10.97 -15.94
N LEU A 465 -4.69 10.36 -16.82
CA LEU A 465 -4.27 10.14 -18.19
C LEU A 465 -4.37 11.47 -18.94
N LEU A 466 -3.24 11.98 -19.42
CA LEU A 466 -3.20 13.30 -20.05
C LEU A 466 -4.03 13.32 -21.34
N PRO A 467 -5.10 14.13 -21.45
CA PRO A 467 -6.09 14.00 -22.53
C PRO A 467 -5.51 14.11 -23.94
N PHE A 468 -4.51 14.98 -24.12
CA PHE A 468 -3.89 15.19 -25.44
C PHE A 468 -2.98 14.05 -25.88
N VAL A 469 -2.48 13.30 -24.92
CA VAL A 469 -1.55 12.17 -25.10
C VAL A 469 -2.01 10.94 -24.30
N ARG A 470 -3.32 10.78 -24.23
CA ARG A 470 -4.00 9.78 -23.38
C ARG A 470 -3.45 8.36 -23.51
N LYS A 471 -2.97 7.99 -24.70
CA LYS A 471 -2.39 6.66 -24.96
C LYS A 471 -0.94 6.53 -24.50
N TYR A 472 -0.31 7.62 -24.09
CA TYR A 472 1.13 7.67 -23.92
C TYR A 472 1.58 8.14 -22.53
N ALA A 473 0.79 8.98 -21.86
CA ALA A 473 1.27 9.59 -20.62
C ALA A 473 0.20 9.63 -19.53
N THR A 474 0.57 9.11 -18.37
CA THR A 474 -0.21 9.12 -17.13
C THR A 474 0.60 9.82 -16.05
N LEU A 475 -0.04 10.76 -15.35
CA LEU A 475 0.51 11.38 -14.14
C LEU A 475 -0.11 10.74 -12.91
N ILE A 476 0.68 10.57 -11.87
CA ILE A 476 0.21 10.12 -10.56
C ILE A 476 0.71 11.05 -9.46
N LEU A 477 -0.10 11.20 -8.43
CA LEU A 477 0.24 11.79 -7.15
C LEU A 477 -0.34 10.90 -6.05
N ASP A 478 0.45 10.67 -5.04
CA ASP A 478 0.09 10.00 -3.80
C ASP A 478 0.69 10.80 -2.65
N SER A 479 -0.08 11.16 -1.63
CA SER A 479 0.40 12.04 -0.57
C SER A 479 -0.22 11.70 0.76
N ILE A 480 0.61 11.60 1.80
CA ILE A 480 0.17 11.30 3.16
C ILE A 480 0.61 12.40 4.12
N SER A 481 -0.20 12.71 5.11
CA SER A 481 0.16 13.59 6.19
C SER A 481 -0.27 13.02 7.54
N HIS A 482 0.55 13.25 8.56
CA HIS A 482 0.29 12.87 9.93
C HIS A 482 -0.45 14.00 10.64
N ASP A 483 -1.48 13.68 11.42
CA ASP A 483 -2.33 14.59 12.20
C ASP A 483 -3.10 15.69 11.44
N ASP A 484 -2.93 15.81 10.16
CA ASP A 484 -3.69 16.74 9.35
C ASP A 484 -4.96 16.09 8.78
N VAL A 485 -6.01 16.88 8.57
CA VAL A 485 -7.29 16.37 8.02
C VAL A 485 -7.08 15.82 6.61
N THR A 486 -6.29 16.50 5.81
CA THR A 486 -5.86 16.04 4.49
C THR A 486 -4.49 16.62 4.14
N PRO A 487 -3.69 15.97 3.28
CA PRO A 487 -2.45 16.56 2.75
C PRO A 487 -2.68 17.88 2.00
N ILE A 488 -3.87 18.08 1.44
CA ILE A 488 -4.25 19.31 0.73
C ILE A 488 -4.32 20.50 1.68
N SER A 489 -4.77 20.30 2.93
CA SER A 489 -4.85 21.36 3.95
C SER A 489 -3.48 21.75 4.49
N ALA A 490 -2.50 20.85 4.44
CA ALA A 490 -1.15 21.06 4.98
C ALA A 490 -0.05 20.59 4.01
N PRO A 491 0.04 21.15 2.79
CA PRO A 491 0.92 20.60 1.73
C PRO A 491 2.42 20.69 2.06
N ARG A 492 2.85 21.56 2.98
CA ARG A 492 4.25 21.66 3.41
C ARG A 492 4.65 20.58 4.43
N ARG A 493 3.67 19.94 5.07
CA ARG A 493 3.88 18.89 6.06
C ARG A 493 3.70 17.50 5.46
N ALA A 494 2.98 17.42 4.35
CA ALA A 494 2.70 16.15 3.69
C ALA A 494 3.96 15.53 3.08
N ALA A 495 3.96 14.21 3.06
CA ALA A 495 4.86 13.39 2.27
C ALA A 495 4.24 13.15 0.88
N TYR A 496 5.06 12.92 -0.12
CA TYR A 496 4.62 12.80 -1.51
C TYR A 496 5.33 11.70 -2.25
N ARG A 497 4.58 10.96 -3.06
CA ARG A 497 5.05 10.17 -4.20
C ARG A 497 4.38 10.72 -5.45
N THR A 498 5.16 11.18 -6.41
CA THR A 498 4.65 11.68 -7.70
C THR A 498 5.37 10.98 -8.83
N GLY A 499 4.69 10.75 -9.92
CA GLY A 499 5.30 10.03 -11.02
C GLY A 499 4.65 10.30 -12.37
N VAL A 500 5.38 9.90 -13.39
CA VAL A 500 4.94 9.87 -14.78
C VAL A 500 5.21 8.50 -15.37
N ALA A 501 4.19 7.93 -16.01
CA ALA A 501 4.33 6.74 -16.83
C ALA A 501 4.16 7.11 -18.30
N ILE A 502 5.11 6.69 -19.12
CA ILE A 502 5.03 6.77 -20.59
C ILE A 502 4.84 5.34 -21.08
N SER A 503 3.57 5.01 -21.35
CA SER A 503 3.16 3.65 -21.69
C SER A 503 3.74 3.13 -23.00
N GLN A 504 4.03 4.00 -23.94
CA GLN A 504 4.58 3.66 -25.25
C GLN A 504 5.53 4.75 -25.73
N ILE A 505 6.75 4.38 -26.11
CA ILE A 505 7.68 5.32 -26.72
C ILE A 505 7.40 5.38 -28.22
N PRO A 506 7.21 6.58 -28.82
CA PRO A 506 7.02 6.69 -30.25
C PRO A 506 8.12 5.99 -31.05
N GLY A 507 7.74 5.09 -31.97
CA GLY A 507 8.67 4.27 -32.75
C GLY A 507 9.04 2.93 -32.09
N ILE A 508 8.81 2.75 -30.79
CA ILE A 508 9.04 1.48 -30.07
C ILE A 508 7.84 1.22 -29.15
N PRO A 509 6.69 0.79 -29.68
CA PRO A 509 5.46 0.68 -28.89
C PRO A 509 5.53 -0.24 -27.66
N LYS A 510 6.37 -1.27 -27.72
CA LYS A 510 6.59 -2.23 -26.63
C LYS A 510 7.52 -1.71 -25.53
N LEU A 511 8.03 -0.49 -25.63
CA LEU A 511 8.93 0.09 -24.63
C LEU A 511 8.15 1.09 -23.77
N GLU A 512 8.15 0.85 -22.46
CA GLU A 512 7.56 1.67 -21.42
C GLU A 512 8.64 2.32 -20.56
N LEU A 513 8.44 3.58 -20.19
CA LEU A 513 9.26 4.30 -19.22
C LEU A 513 8.38 4.81 -18.10
N ARG A 514 8.78 4.53 -16.86
CA ARG A 514 8.13 5.05 -15.67
C ARG A 514 9.18 5.70 -14.75
N VAL A 515 8.85 6.84 -14.17
CA VAL A 515 9.69 7.54 -13.21
C VAL A 515 8.82 8.03 -12.05
N GLU A 516 9.21 7.72 -10.83
CA GLU A 516 8.54 8.16 -9.62
C GLU A 516 9.56 8.78 -8.65
N ALA A 517 9.22 9.96 -8.13
CA ALA A 517 9.97 10.62 -7.05
C ALA A 517 9.16 10.53 -5.76
N VAL A 518 9.84 10.34 -4.65
CA VAL A 518 9.19 10.17 -3.35
C VAL A 518 9.95 10.93 -2.26
N THR A 519 9.20 11.56 -1.33
CA THR A 519 9.76 12.22 -0.17
C THR A 519 8.83 12.11 1.03
N THR A 520 9.39 11.74 2.17
CA THR A 520 8.78 11.86 3.51
C THR A 520 9.49 12.91 4.38
N ASP A 521 10.49 13.58 3.81
CA ASP A 521 11.16 14.73 4.40
C ASP A 521 10.27 15.97 4.19
N PRO A 522 9.63 16.52 5.24
CA PRO A 522 8.67 17.60 5.09
C PRO A 522 9.29 18.87 4.49
N GLY A 523 8.53 19.56 3.66
CA GLY A 523 8.94 20.82 3.04
C GLY A 523 8.98 22.04 3.97
N VAL A 524 8.82 21.84 5.29
CA VAL A 524 8.97 22.86 6.32
C VAL A 524 10.46 23.15 6.60
N ALA A 525 10.77 24.30 7.15
CA ALA A 525 12.14 24.80 7.29
C ALA A 525 13.04 23.97 8.24
N ARG A 526 12.51 23.03 9.00
CA ARG A 526 13.26 22.20 9.96
C ARG A 526 12.87 20.75 9.80
N SER A 527 13.87 19.88 9.91
CA SER A 527 13.68 18.46 10.12
C SER A 527 13.00 18.20 11.47
N PHE A 528 12.26 17.11 11.53
CA PHE A 528 11.65 16.62 12.76
C PHE A 528 12.44 15.45 13.37
N ALA A 529 13.67 15.19 12.91
CA ALA A 529 14.50 14.07 13.36
C ALA A 529 13.79 12.71 13.27
N GLY A 530 12.97 12.51 12.23
CA GLY A 530 12.16 11.33 12.01
C GLY A 530 10.82 11.30 12.74
N GLN A 531 10.51 12.28 13.57
CA GLN A 531 9.32 12.34 14.42
C GLN A 531 8.10 12.95 13.73
N PHE A 532 7.82 12.58 12.49
CA PHE A 532 6.63 13.10 11.80
C PHE A 532 5.94 12.03 10.94
N ASN A 533 6.30 11.91 9.66
CA ASN A 533 5.68 10.91 8.80
C ASN A 533 6.06 9.48 9.25
N TYR A 534 5.05 8.61 9.40
CA TYR A 534 5.18 7.22 9.86
C TYR A 534 5.61 7.04 11.31
N TRP A 535 5.63 8.09 12.12
CA TRP A 535 5.90 8.04 13.56
C TRP A 535 4.79 8.76 14.33
N GLU A 536 4.61 8.44 15.62
CA GLU A 536 3.68 9.12 16.50
C GLU A 536 4.13 8.97 17.96
N ILE A 537 3.85 9.98 18.79
CA ILE A 537 4.36 10.12 20.15
C ILE A 537 3.80 9.05 21.13
N VAL A 538 2.61 8.54 20.89
CA VAL A 538 1.97 7.47 21.70
C VAL A 538 2.28 6.11 21.13
N GLN A 539 2.08 5.94 19.81
CA GLN A 539 2.35 4.72 19.05
C GLN A 539 3.78 4.75 18.51
N LYS A 540 4.79 4.67 19.39
CA LYS A 540 6.20 4.98 19.09
C LYS A 540 6.85 4.12 18.00
N GLU A 541 6.41 2.86 17.83
CA GLU A 541 6.77 2.05 16.68
C GLU A 541 6.05 2.49 15.38
N GLY A 542 5.19 3.50 15.48
CA GLY A 542 4.61 4.23 14.37
C GLY A 542 3.81 3.36 13.40
N TYR A 543 3.93 3.69 12.13
CA TYR A 543 3.17 3.09 11.03
C TYR A 543 3.78 1.76 10.57
N THR A 544 3.96 0.81 11.51
CA THR A 544 4.63 -0.47 11.22
C THR A 544 3.76 -1.69 11.55
N ASN A 545 4.07 -2.80 10.89
CA ASN A 545 3.66 -4.14 11.31
C ASN A 545 4.90 -5.03 11.30
N LYS A 546 5.22 -5.65 12.45
CA LYS A 546 6.44 -6.46 12.64
C LYS A 546 7.72 -5.73 12.21
N GLY A 547 7.84 -4.45 12.56
CA GLY A 547 9.00 -3.61 12.29
C GLY A 547 9.14 -3.11 10.84
N PHE A 548 8.22 -3.44 9.95
CA PHE A 548 8.20 -2.94 8.58
C PHE A 548 7.13 -1.86 8.40
N ILE A 549 7.49 -0.76 7.74
CA ILE A 549 6.53 0.30 7.40
C ILE A 549 5.46 -0.25 6.47
N MET A 550 4.17 -0.05 6.82
CA MET A 550 3.01 -0.52 6.05
C MET A 550 2.75 0.31 4.79
N GLY A 551 3.24 1.56 4.77
CA GLY A 551 3.18 2.45 3.62
C GLY A 551 4.39 2.30 2.70
N ASP A 552 4.97 3.43 2.31
CA ASP A 552 6.04 3.48 1.31
C ASP A 552 7.40 3.02 1.87
N TRP A 553 8.14 2.24 1.06
CA TRP A 553 9.49 1.75 1.38
C TRP A 553 10.52 2.85 1.62
N ILE A 554 10.24 4.08 1.17
CA ILE A 554 11.15 5.21 1.39
C ILE A 554 11.40 5.45 2.88
N GLY A 555 10.43 5.11 3.74
CA GLY A 555 10.55 5.22 5.18
C GLY A 555 10.44 6.66 5.68
N ARG A 556 10.98 6.86 6.89
CA ARG A 556 10.89 8.13 7.63
C ARG A 556 11.94 9.12 7.14
N GLU A 557 11.56 10.40 7.05
CA GLU A 557 12.39 11.56 6.77
C GLU A 557 13.48 11.33 5.70
N ALA A 558 13.03 10.85 4.56
CA ALA A 558 13.86 10.46 3.44
C ALA A 558 13.30 10.98 2.11
N LYS A 559 14.16 11.02 1.12
CA LYS A 559 13.79 11.37 -0.26
C LYS A 559 14.54 10.49 -1.25
N GLY A 560 13.91 10.25 -2.39
CA GLY A 560 14.47 9.41 -3.42
C GLY A 560 13.53 9.23 -4.59
N GLY A 561 13.64 8.09 -5.23
CA GLY A 561 12.77 7.74 -6.34
C GLY A 561 13.19 6.45 -7.01
N GLN A 562 12.40 6.08 -7.99
CA GLN A 562 12.59 4.90 -8.82
C GLN A 562 12.34 5.23 -10.29
N ALA A 563 13.03 4.53 -11.17
CA ALA A 563 12.80 4.59 -12.60
C ALA A 563 12.82 3.18 -13.18
N TRP A 564 11.91 2.89 -14.08
CA TRP A 564 11.80 1.61 -14.77
C TRP A 564 11.77 1.82 -16.27
N LEU A 565 12.52 0.99 -16.97
CA LEU A 565 12.47 0.85 -18.40
C LEU A 565 12.08 -0.58 -18.71
N THR A 566 10.87 -0.78 -19.21
CA THR A 566 10.29 -2.10 -19.45
C THR A 566 10.07 -2.34 -20.93
N TYR A 567 10.62 -3.44 -21.44
CA TYR A 567 10.33 -3.92 -22.79
C TYR A 567 9.41 -5.13 -22.71
N HIS A 568 8.19 -4.99 -23.23
CA HIS A 568 7.17 -6.03 -23.23
C HIS A 568 7.44 -7.04 -24.36
N LEU A 569 7.76 -8.27 -23.99
CA LEU A 569 7.94 -9.38 -24.94
C LEU A 569 6.59 -9.89 -25.43
N SER A 570 5.63 -9.97 -24.52
CA SER A 570 4.24 -10.34 -24.77
C SER A 570 3.33 -9.73 -23.69
N GLY A 571 2.05 -10.00 -23.72
CA GLY A 571 1.07 -9.44 -22.77
C GLY A 571 1.30 -9.81 -21.27
N ASN A 572 2.18 -10.78 -20.99
CA ASN A 572 2.54 -11.19 -19.62
C ASN A 572 4.02 -11.64 -19.50
N GLU A 573 4.87 -11.12 -20.35
CA GLU A 573 6.31 -11.37 -20.35
C GLU A 573 7.06 -10.07 -20.64
N TRP A 574 8.13 -9.79 -19.91
CA TRP A 574 8.91 -8.56 -20.07
C TRP A 574 10.36 -8.72 -19.65
N ILE A 575 11.15 -7.75 -20.08
CA ILE A 575 12.48 -7.45 -19.55
C ILE A 575 12.41 -6.03 -18.97
N GLN A 576 12.83 -5.85 -17.73
CA GLN A 576 12.78 -4.56 -17.04
C GLN A 576 14.13 -4.21 -16.44
N LEU A 577 14.52 -2.97 -16.61
CA LEU A 577 15.63 -2.35 -15.89
C LEU A 577 15.04 -1.38 -14.86
N GLU A 578 15.51 -1.44 -13.64
CA GLU A 578 15.08 -0.58 -12.54
C GLU A 578 16.29 0.13 -11.92
N TYR A 579 16.12 1.40 -11.59
CA TYR A 579 17.00 2.18 -10.74
C TYR A 579 16.24 2.70 -9.55
N LEU A 580 16.82 2.56 -8.35
CA LEU A 580 16.28 3.09 -7.09
C LEU A 580 17.35 3.94 -6.39
N ASN A 581 16.92 5.09 -5.86
CA ASN A 581 17.75 5.93 -4.99
C ASN A 581 16.97 6.30 -3.72
N LYS A 582 17.67 6.31 -2.57
CA LYS A 582 17.16 6.81 -1.30
C LYS A 582 18.23 7.59 -0.57
N LYS A 583 17.83 8.69 0.09
CA LYS A 583 18.67 9.46 1.03
C LYS A 583 17.84 9.79 2.25
N THR A 584 18.33 9.42 3.43
CA THR A 584 17.73 9.77 4.73
C THR A 584 18.43 11.01 5.31
N ALA A 585 17.66 11.83 6.01
CA ALA A 585 18.15 13.07 6.61
C ALA A 585 19.22 12.82 7.69
N LYS A 586 20.18 13.76 7.83
CA LYS A 586 21.36 13.61 8.71
C LYS A 586 21.05 13.81 10.19
N ASP A 587 20.00 14.50 10.50
CA ASP A 587 19.50 14.77 11.83
C ASP A 587 18.56 13.68 12.34
N PHE A 588 17.96 12.90 11.46
CA PHE A 588 17.26 11.66 11.82
C PHE A 588 18.26 10.51 12.04
N VAL A 589 19.09 10.21 11.05
CA VAL A 589 20.17 9.22 11.19
C VAL A 589 21.51 9.93 11.15
N PRO A 590 22.35 9.90 12.19
CA PRO A 590 23.61 10.62 12.24
C PRO A 590 24.48 10.37 11.00
N GLY A 591 24.80 11.46 10.28
CA GLY A 591 25.51 11.40 9.01
C GLY A 591 24.65 11.06 7.79
N GLY A 592 23.38 10.75 8.00
CA GLY A 592 22.42 10.36 6.96
C GLY A 592 22.67 8.97 6.40
N THR A 593 21.78 8.52 5.53
CA THR A 593 21.99 7.32 4.72
C THR A 593 21.90 7.63 3.23
N THR A 594 22.54 6.84 2.41
CA THR A 594 22.33 6.82 0.97
C THR A 594 22.27 5.39 0.48
N GLN A 595 21.36 5.10 -0.44
CA GLN A 595 21.17 3.79 -1.04
C GLN A 595 20.91 3.98 -2.53
N ASN A 596 21.59 3.19 -3.37
CA ASN A 596 21.38 3.14 -4.80
C ASN A 596 21.29 1.67 -5.20
N GLN A 597 20.30 1.33 -6.00
CA GLN A 597 20.11 -0.01 -6.53
C GLN A 597 19.92 0.05 -8.04
N PHE A 598 20.51 -0.93 -8.73
CA PHE A 598 20.27 -1.22 -10.14
C PHE A 598 19.80 -2.66 -10.24
N LYS A 599 18.65 -2.87 -10.84
CA LYS A 599 18.04 -4.20 -10.98
C LYS A 599 17.70 -4.46 -12.44
N ALA A 600 17.98 -5.67 -12.90
CA ALA A 600 17.51 -6.21 -14.17
C ALA A 600 16.61 -7.41 -13.87
N ASP A 601 15.41 -7.38 -14.37
CA ASP A 601 14.35 -8.36 -14.15
C ASP A 601 13.86 -8.93 -15.47
N VAL A 602 13.59 -10.24 -15.50
CA VAL A 602 13.03 -10.94 -16.66
C VAL A 602 11.89 -11.83 -16.19
N VAL A 603 10.73 -11.65 -16.78
CA VAL A 603 9.61 -12.57 -16.64
C VAL A 603 9.36 -13.27 -17.97
N LYS A 604 9.38 -14.60 -17.95
CA LYS A 604 9.18 -15.46 -19.10
C LYS A 604 8.23 -16.60 -18.79
N ARG A 605 7.33 -16.90 -19.73
CA ARG A 605 6.38 -18.01 -19.56
C ARG A 605 6.71 -19.18 -20.47
N PHE A 606 6.60 -20.37 -19.93
CA PHE A 606 6.73 -21.64 -20.63
C PHE A 606 5.35 -22.31 -20.71
N GLY A 607 4.82 -22.35 -21.91
CA GLY A 607 3.42 -22.73 -22.12
C GLY A 607 2.45 -21.68 -21.53
N LYS A 608 1.36 -22.14 -20.92
CA LYS A 608 0.36 -21.27 -20.30
C LYS A 608 0.49 -21.21 -18.78
N ASP A 609 1.11 -22.22 -18.19
CA ASP A 609 0.96 -22.55 -16.78
C ASP A 609 2.25 -22.36 -15.97
N VAL A 610 3.42 -22.17 -16.60
CA VAL A 610 4.71 -22.03 -15.89
C VAL A 610 5.33 -20.67 -16.16
N GLU A 611 5.67 -19.95 -15.10
CA GLU A 611 6.37 -18.68 -15.15
C GLU A 611 7.76 -18.79 -14.52
N LEU A 612 8.73 -18.23 -15.18
CA LEU A 612 10.06 -17.94 -14.66
C LEU A 612 10.15 -16.44 -14.41
N ASN A 613 10.42 -16.05 -13.17
CA ASN A 613 10.87 -14.71 -12.81
C ASN A 613 12.32 -14.79 -12.34
N ALA A 614 13.21 -14.07 -13.00
CA ALA A 614 14.62 -14.03 -12.64
C ALA A 614 15.14 -12.60 -12.66
N TRP A 615 15.85 -12.20 -11.60
CA TRP A 615 16.42 -10.86 -11.52
C TRP A 615 17.78 -10.83 -10.82
N VAL A 616 18.56 -9.81 -11.17
CA VAL A 616 19.82 -9.49 -10.52
C VAL A 616 19.79 -8.02 -10.10
N GLN A 617 20.17 -7.75 -8.86
CA GLN A 617 20.25 -6.42 -8.27
C GLN A 617 21.66 -6.18 -7.76
N TYR A 618 22.23 -5.03 -8.14
CA TYR A 618 23.44 -4.49 -7.53
C TYR A 618 23.06 -3.31 -6.64
N GLU A 619 23.52 -3.31 -5.41
CA GLU A 619 23.26 -2.28 -4.42
C GLU A 619 24.54 -1.69 -3.87
N GLY A 620 24.55 -0.37 -3.70
CA GLY A 620 25.55 0.36 -2.94
C GLY A 620 24.89 1.27 -1.91
N TRP A 621 25.24 1.09 -0.61
CA TRP A 621 24.69 1.93 0.44
C TRP A 621 25.77 2.46 1.39
N LYS A 622 25.49 3.62 2.01
CA LYS A 622 26.28 4.24 3.08
C LYS A 622 25.35 4.59 4.24
N ALA A 623 25.73 4.21 5.44
CA ALA A 623 25.11 4.61 6.70
C ALA A 623 26.25 4.78 7.72
N PRO A 624 26.95 5.96 7.75
CA PRO A 624 28.20 6.14 8.48
C PRO A 624 28.12 5.84 9.98
N ALA A 625 26.97 6.15 10.60
CA ALA A 625 26.74 5.82 12.01
C ALA A 625 26.55 4.34 12.29
N TYR A 626 26.15 3.55 11.30
CA TYR A 626 26.01 2.10 11.41
C TYR A 626 27.30 1.38 10.97
N LYS A 627 27.75 1.64 9.75
CA LYS A 627 28.93 0.98 9.16
C LYS A 627 29.69 1.94 8.26
N THR A 628 30.97 2.07 8.51
CA THR A 628 31.82 3.00 7.76
C THR A 628 32.03 2.59 6.31
N GLY A 629 32.17 3.57 5.44
CA GLY A 629 32.44 3.36 4.01
C GLY A 629 31.22 2.94 3.20
N LEU A 630 31.48 2.73 1.90
CA LEU A 630 30.48 2.24 0.95
C LEU A 630 30.33 0.72 1.10
N GLN A 631 29.16 0.28 1.45
CA GLN A 631 28.81 -1.14 1.46
C GLN A 631 28.23 -1.52 0.11
N LYS A 632 28.54 -2.71 -0.36
CA LYS A 632 28.09 -3.23 -1.66
C LYS A 632 27.49 -4.61 -1.47
N ASN A 633 26.39 -4.89 -2.13
CA ASN A 633 25.88 -6.24 -2.24
C ASN A 633 25.36 -6.52 -3.66
N THR A 634 25.28 -7.80 -3.98
CA THR A 634 24.64 -8.28 -5.19
C THR A 634 23.63 -9.34 -4.81
N THR A 635 22.43 -9.19 -5.26
CA THR A 635 21.35 -10.17 -5.07
C THR A 635 20.99 -10.78 -6.41
N ALA A 636 20.92 -12.10 -6.48
CA ALA A 636 20.42 -12.84 -7.64
C ALA A 636 19.26 -13.73 -7.20
N THR A 637 18.19 -13.71 -7.97
CA THR A 637 16.95 -14.43 -7.66
C THR A 637 16.44 -15.16 -8.88
N VAL A 638 15.94 -16.38 -8.64
CA VAL A 638 15.17 -17.16 -9.61
C VAL A 638 13.94 -17.71 -8.90
N GLN A 639 12.77 -17.44 -9.45
CA GLN A 639 11.50 -18.02 -9.02
C GLN A 639 10.84 -18.76 -10.17
N LEU A 640 10.39 -19.98 -9.89
CA LEU A 640 9.51 -20.73 -10.75
C LEU A 640 8.13 -20.76 -10.11
N THR A 641 7.11 -20.40 -10.88
CA THR A 641 5.71 -20.45 -10.46
C THR A 641 4.91 -21.29 -11.44
N TRP A 642 4.14 -22.21 -10.91
CA TRP A 642 3.17 -23.00 -11.66
C TRP A 642 1.76 -22.53 -11.33
N TYR A 643 0.97 -22.23 -12.36
CA TYR A 643 -0.43 -21.78 -12.29
C TYR A 643 -1.33 -22.88 -12.88
N PRO A 644 -1.78 -23.86 -12.09
CA PRO A 644 -2.71 -24.87 -12.58
C PRO A 644 -4.08 -24.26 -12.87
N LYS A 645 -4.83 -24.89 -13.74
CA LYS A 645 -6.19 -24.45 -14.01
C LYS A 645 -7.11 -24.79 -12.84
N LEU A 646 -7.93 -23.81 -12.45
CA LEU A 646 -8.98 -24.02 -11.49
C LEU A 646 -10.05 -24.99 -12.05
N HIS A 647 -10.54 -25.85 -11.19
CA HIS A 647 -11.65 -26.73 -11.50
C HIS A 647 -12.97 -25.98 -11.41
N HIS A 648 -13.87 -26.28 -12.31
CA HIS A 648 -15.19 -25.68 -12.36
C HIS A 648 -16.25 -26.77 -12.44
N TYR A 649 -17.18 -26.79 -11.48
CA TYR A 649 -18.39 -27.58 -11.54
C TYR A 649 -19.58 -26.65 -11.77
N PRO A 650 -20.34 -26.81 -12.87
CA PRO A 650 -21.56 -26.05 -13.06
C PRO A 650 -22.54 -26.31 -11.90
N ALA A 651 -23.35 -25.32 -11.55
CA ALA A 651 -24.42 -25.54 -10.59
C ALA A 651 -25.35 -26.64 -11.13
N LEU A 652 -25.80 -27.53 -10.25
CA LEU A 652 -26.83 -28.50 -10.61
C LEU A 652 -28.10 -27.73 -10.98
N PRO A 653 -28.79 -28.11 -12.07
CA PRO A 653 -30.00 -27.42 -12.53
C PRO A 653 -31.14 -27.46 -11.51
#